data_23b13c16766695654cf8827fb665826a
#
_entry.id   23b13c16766695654cf8827fb665826a
#
_cell.length_a   1.000
_cell.length_b   1.000
_cell.length_c   1.000
_cell.angle_alpha   90.00
_cell.angle_beta   90.00
_cell.angle_gamma   90.00
#
_symmetry.space_group_name_H-M   'P 1'
#
loop_
_entity.id
_entity.type
_entity.pdbx_description
1 polymer ?
#
loop_
_entity_poly.entity_id
_entity_poly.type
_entity_poly.pdbx_seq_one_letter_code
_entity_poly.pdbx_strand_id
1 'polypeptide(L)'
;MKSLLSDTYSISLHQTAIDADHILLTAELAGILPDQFDLILSDDSSIKVTRQEEIASGKGLVKRLSRLGNLLQWSCDGNQVIVRGISLGQRDVAIENPSYGNLHFPADPFPLLEHVWRGDFSPSESFFLAREVSDLSIKPGFDQLLSFQVAQGVTIYPHQVNTVKTILHQMRGRALLCDEVGLGKTVEAGLVAMEYMLRGMVKRVLVLTPPSLVHQWQDEMSQKFNQDFVTSDAPEFTAAGDGAWSRFPYIIASIDLAKRAERLPKVIGTRFDLVIVDEAHRLRNRNTAAWKLVNGLDKKYILLLTATPVQNDLDELFNLITLLRPGQLKTATEFHKQFVNQSDHLKPKNVEQLTFQISQVMVRNRRSNTGIIFTRRQAQVISTEMIPEEARLYRLVTGLVRECYSQNQKPLSRLILKTLQTEIGSSPAAVLSTAEKLLQAPLPPSQLIQVKDIAALARGLRQSAKLAALRKALASLGSEKVVLFTHYFATLQWLKGSLNDYPLVDYHGGLSAREKDEAIERFHQDAQILLSTDSGGEGRNLQFCHIMFNFDLPWNPMRIEQRIGRLSRIGQQKDVYIFNLSNRGTVEDQILAILDRKINLFELVVGELDLILGRLGEEKDLEETIMEMVGTSRSDTEMKERLDQMGIQMQEAREQYEKVKSLDDTLFGEVTGG
;
A
#
# COMPACT_ATOMS: atom_id res chain seq x y z
N MET A 1 -46.12 -2.29 -39.21
CA MET A 1 -44.70 -2.21 -38.94
C MET A 1 -44.53 -1.25 -37.76
N LYS A 2 -44.50 -1.77 -36.53
CA LYS A 2 -44.19 -1.01 -35.35
C LYS A 2 -42.69 -1.15 -35.12
N SER A 3 -41.95 -0.09 -35.25
CA SER A 3 -40.53 -0.02 -34.82
C SER A 3 -40.51 -0.20 -33.31
N LEU A 4 -40.06 -1.32 -32.86
CA LEU A 4 -39.70 -1.58 -31.47
C LEU A 4 -38.47 -0.72 -31.18
N LEU A 5 -38.66 0.40 -30.51
CA LEU A 5 -37.61 1.04 -29.75
C LEU A 5 -37.22 0.04 -28.63
N SER A 6 -35.99 -0.42 -28.63
CA SER A 6 -35.49 -1.27 -27.56
C SER A 6 -35.37 -0.40 -26.31
N ASP A 7 -36.30 -0.52 -25.39
CA ASP A 7 -36.21 0.11 -24.08
C ASP A 7 -35.01 -0.49 -23.34
N THR A 8 -34.14 0.39 -22.88
CA THR A 8 -32.89 0.02 -22.22
C THR A 8 -32.96 0.41 -20.76
N TYR A 9 -32.75 -0.54 -19.87
CA TYR A 9 -32.84 -0.35 -18.43
C TYR A 9 -31.47 -0.48 -17.78
N SER A 10 -31.14 0.36 -16.81
CA SER A 10 -29.88 0.33 -16.08
C SER A 10 -30.12 -0.07 -14.63
N ILE A 11 -29.39 -1.08 -14.15
CA ILE A 11 -29.52 -1.60 -12.79
C ILE A 11 -28.14 -1.66 -12.15
N SER A 12 -28.05 -1.21 -10.89
CA SER A 12 -26.87 -1.39 -10.04
C SER A 12 -26.90 -2.74 -9.34
N LEU A 13 -25.96 -3.62 -9.64
CA LEU A 13 -25.88 -4.96 -9.07
C LEU A 13 -25.75 -4.94 -7.53
N HIS A 14 -25.04 -3.97 -6.97
CA HIS A 14 -24.88 -3.84 -5.51
C HIS A 14 -26.18 -3.53 -4.75
N GLN A 15 -27.12 -2.87 -5.40
CA GLN A 15 -28.41 -2.54 -4.79
C GLN A 15 -29.44 -3.64 -4.96
N THR A 16 -29.23 -4.55 -5.92
CA THR A 16 -30.23 -5.54 -6.34
C THR A 16 -29.85 -6.98 -6.01
N ALA A 17 -28.58 -7.28 -5.68
CA ALA A 17 -28.16 -8.62 -5.32
C ALA A 17 -28.73 -9.03 -3.96
N ILE A 18 -29.54 -10.08 -3.92
CA ILE A 18 -30.09 -10.66 -2.68
C ILE A 18 -29.11 -11.71 -2.15
N ASP A 19 -28.68 -12.62 -3.01
CA ASP A 19 -27.68 -13.66 -2.75
C ASP A 19 -26.94 -14.08 -4.02
N ALA A 20 -26.19 -15.17 -4.00
CA ALA A 20 -25.38 -15.63 -5.15
C ALA A 20 -26.20 -15.96 -6.41
N ASP A 21 -27.47 -16.31 -6.24
CA ASP A 21 -28.33 -16.81 -7.32
C ASP A 21 -29.58 -15.94 -7.57
N HIS A 22 -29.82 -14.89 -6.75
CA HIS A 22 -31.01 -14.07 -6.81
C HIS A 22 -30.70 -12.58 -6.87
N ILE A 23 -31.43 -11.88 -7.72
CA ILE A 23 -31.43 -10.41 -7.81
C ILE A 23 -32.83 -9.84 -7.71
N LEU A 24 -32.99 -8.67 -7.10
CA LEU A 24 -34.21 -7.89 -7.09
C LEU A 24 -34.27 -7.02 -8.33
N LEU A 25 -35.37 -7.11 -9.08
CA LEU A 25 -35.61 -6.30 -10.27
C LEU A 25 -36.39 -5.02 -9.89
N THR A 26 -36.19 -3.95 -10.66
CA THR A 26 -37.11 -2.81 -10.53
C THR A 26 -38.50 -3.19 -11.01
N ALA A 27 -39.54 -2.58 -10.46
CA ALA A 27 -40.93 -2.88 -10.87
C ALA A 27 -41.16 -2.70 -12.37
N GLU A 28 -40.49 -1.72 -12.99
CA GLU A 28 -40.56 -1.48 -14.44
C GLU A 28 -39.94 -2.64 -15.23
N LEU A 29 -38.77 -3.12 -14.83
CA LEU A 29 -38.09 -4.23 -15.50
C LEU A 29 -38.82 -5.57 -15.27
N ALA A 30 -39.32 -5.78 -14.06
CA ALA A 30 -40.14 -6.94 -13.73
C ALA A 30 -41.43 -7.02 -14.57
N GLY A 31 -42.03 -5.87 -14.91
CA GLY A 31 -43.21 -5.79 -15.77
C GLY A 31 -42.97 -6.14 -17.23
N ILE A 32 -41.74 -6.14 -17.69
CA ILE A 32 -41.37 -6.34 -19.10
C ILE A 32 -40.77 -7.74 -19.34
N LEU A 33 -40.04 -8.28 -18.36
CA LEU A 33 -39.34 -9.55 -18.49
C LEU A 33 -40.34 -10.75 -18.46
N PRO A 34 -40.16 -11.77 -19.33
CA PRO A 34 -40.90 -13.00 -19.25
C PRO A 34 -40.64 -13.77 -17.95
N ASP A 35 -41.56 -14.67 -17.57
CA ASP A 35 -41.37 -15.53 -16.38
C ASP A 35 -40.18 -16.47 -16.48
N GLN A 36 -39.82 -16.86 -17.69
CA GLN A 36 -38.59 -17.61 -17.98
C GLN A 36 -37.93 -17.04 -19.24
N PHE A 37 -36.64 -16.77 -19.16
CA PHE A 37 -35.86 -16.23 -20.28
C PHE A 37 -34.41 -16.69 -20.27
N ASP A 38 -33.76 -16.64 -21.42
CA ASP A 38 -32.32 -16.85 -21.53
C ASP A 38 -31.62 -15.49 -21.45
N LEU A 39 -30.81 -15.30 -20.40
CA LEU A 39 -29.98 -14.13 -20.22
C LEU A 39 -28.69 -14.32 -21.01
N ILE A 40 -28.46 -13.48 -22.00
CA ILE A 40 -27.27 -13.47 -22.83
C ILE A 40 -26.30 -12.43 -22.31
N LEU A 41 -25.08 -12.86 -21.99
CA LEU A 41 -24.00 -11.97 -21.53
C LEU A 41 -23.17 -11.48 -22.73
N SER A 42 -22.38 -10.44 -22.52
CA SER A 42 -21.53 -9.86 -23.55
C SER A 42 -20.43 -10.78 -24.10
N ASP A 43 -20.20 -11.94 -23.48
CA ASP A 43 -19.28 -13.00 -23.93
C ASP A 43 -20.01 -14.13 -24.67
N ASP A 44 -21.24 -13.90 -25.12
CA ASP A 44 -22.15 -14.84 -25.76
C ASP A 44 -22.52 -16.07 -24.89
N SER A 45 -22.18 -16.08 -23.63
CA SER A 45 -22.66 -17.09 -22.69
C SER A 45 -24.10 -16.80 -22.27
N SER A 46 -24.89 -17.84 -22.02
CA SER A 46 -26.29 -17.72 -21.59
C SER A 46 -26.54 -18.34 -20.23
N ILE A 47 -27.52 -17.81 -19.51
CA ILE A 47 -28.02 -18.35 -18.25
C ILE A 47 -29.53 -18.41 -18.34
N LYS A 48 -30.12 -19.57 -18.00
CA LYS A 48 -31.56 -19.67 -17.81
C LYS A 48 -31.97 -19.00 -16.51
N VAL A 49 -32.83 -18.02 -16.59
CA VAL A 49 -33.35 -17.24 -15.48
C VAL A 49 -34.84 -17.43 -15.35
N THR A 50 -35.30 -17.65 -14.15
CA THR A 50 -36.73 -17.74 -13.81
C THR A 50 -37.08 -16.51 -12.95
N ARG A 51 -38.14 -15.85 -13.30
CA ARG A 51 -38.66 -14.70 -12.57
C ARG A 51 -39.90 -15.07 -11.78
N GLN A 52 -39.95 -14.67 -10.52
CA GLN A 52 -41.15 -14.70 -9.69
C GLN A 52 -41.36 -13.30 -9.10
N GLU A 53 -42.44 -12.63 -9.54
CA GLU A 53 -42.69 -11.23 -9.19
C GLU A 53 -41.50 -10.33 -9.57
N GLU A 54 -40.87 -9.72 -8.59
CA GLU A 54 -39.71 -8.83 -8.75
C GLU A 54 -38.36 -9.53 -8.55
N ILE A 55 -38.33 -10.86 -8.37
CA ILE A 55 -37.10 -11.62 -8.14
C ILE A 55 -36.75 -12.46 -9.36
N ALA A 56 -35.56 -12.26 -9.90
CA ALA A 56 -34.96 -13.10 -10.91
C ALA A 56 -33.94 -14.07 -10.31
N SER A 57 -34.04 -15.34 -10.61
CA SER A 57 -33.19 -16.40 -10.06
C SER A 57 -32.54 -17.24 -11.15
N GLY A 58 -31.25 -17.53 -10.98
CA GLY A 58 -30.51 -18.37 -11.89
C GLY A 58 -29.17 -18.80 -11.29
N LYS A 59 -28.76 -20.04 -11.55
CA LYS A 59 -27.54 -20.61 -10.95
C LYS A 59 -26.28 -19.78 -11.24
N GLY A 60 -25.68 -19.21 -10.21
CA GLY A 60 -24.51 -18.36 -10.31
C GLY A 60 -24.77 -16.99 -10.96
N LEU A 61 -26.01 -16.51 -10.95
CA LEU A 61 -26.47 -15.29 -11.63
C LEU A 61 -25.62 -14.08 -11.21
N VAL A 62 -25.53 -13.80 -9.91
CA VAL A 62 -24.79 -12.64 -9.40
C VAL A 62 -23.31 -12.73 -9.73
N LYS A 63 -22.69 -13.90 -9.60
CA LYS A 63 -21.28 -14.12 -9.92
C LYS A 63 -20.97 -13.90 -11.40
N ARG A 64 -21.90 -14.19 -12.30
CA ARG A 64 -21.71 -13.97 -13.74
C ARG A 64 -21.97 -12.51 -14.11
N LEU A 65 -23.01 -11.91 -13.55
CA LEU A 65 -23.31 -10.49 -13.76
C LEU A 65 -22.20 -9.58 -13.20
N SER A 66 -21.61 -9.91 -12.04
CA SER A 66 -20.52 -9.14 -11.46
C SER A 66 -19.26 -9.06 -12.34
N ARG A 67 -19.08 -10.00 -13.28
CA ARG A 67 -18.00 -9.94 -14.29
C ARG A 67 -18.20 -8.85 -15.33
N LEU A 68 -19.44 -8.39 -15.52
CA LEU A 68 -19.79 -7.33 -16.46
C LEU A 68 -19.68 -5.93 -15.84
N GLY A 69 -19.50 -5.83 -14.52
CA GLY A 69 -19.41 -4.59 -13.77
C GLY A 69 -20.60 -4.38 -12.83
N ASN A 70 -20.59 -3.28 -12.09
CA ASN A 70 -21.62 -2.97 -11.10
C ASN A 70 -22.83 -2.24 -11.69
N LEU A 71 -22.71 -1.67 -12.86
CA LEU A 71 -23.80 -1.05 -13.58
C LEU A 71 -24.10 -1.84 -14.83
N LEU A 72 -25.32 -2.35 -14.95
CA LEU A 72 -25.74 -3.28 -15.98
C LEU A 72 -26.86 -2.65 -16.83
N GLN A 73 -26.72 -2.76 -18.13
CA GLN A 73 -27.73 -2.35 -19.10
C GLN A 73 -28.46 -3.59 -19.61
N TRP A 74 -29.78 -3.57 -19.54
CA TRP A 74 -30.66 -4.64 -19.94
C TRP A 74 -31.43 -4.23 -21.19
N SER A 75 -31.50 -5.12 -22.17
CA SER A 75 -32.32 -4.97 -23.38
C SER A 75 -33.06 -6.26 -23.68
N CYS A 76 -34.32 -6.18 -24.05
CA CYS A 76 -35.17 -7.33 -24.33
C CYS A 76 -35.42 -7.44 -25.84
N ASP A 77 -35.23 -8.64 -26.38
CA ASP A 77 -35.60 -9.00 -27.75
C ASP A 77 -36.36 -10.34 -27.75
N GLY A 78 -37.68 -10.27 -27.70
CA GLY A 78 -38.53 -11.44 -27.53
C GLY A 78 -38.31 -12.16 -26.20
N ASN A 79 -37.92 -13.44 -26.25
CA ASN A 79 -37.59 -14.24 -25.06
C ASN A 79 -36.11 -14.19 -24.67
N GLN A 80 -35.32 -13.39 -25.36
CA GLN A 80 -33.90 -13.21 -25.04
C GLN A 80 -33.68 -11.87 -24.35
N VAL A 81 -32.94 -11.88 -23.26
CA VAL A 81 -32.56 -10.68 -22.53
C VAL A 81 -31.04 -10.55 -22.61
N ILE A 82 -30.59 -9.46 -23.22
CA ILE A 82 -29.18 -9.17 -23.39
C ILE A 82 -28.76 -8.23 -22.28
N VAL A 83 -27.72 -8.61 -21.50
CA VAL A 83 -27.14 -7.76 -20.46
C VAL A 83 -25.69 -7.41 -20.82
N ARG A 84 -25.39 -6.12 -20.76
CA ARG A 84 -24.06 -5.58 -20.99
C ARG A 84 -23.60 -4.79 -19.79
N GLY A 85 -22.33 -4.92 -19.41
CA GLY A 85 -21.70 -4.06 -18.42
C GLY A 85 -21.50 -2.66 -19.02
N ILE A 86 -21.88 -1.63 -18.26
CA ILE A 86 -21.54 -0.25 -18.63
C ILE A 86 -20.18 0.04 -18.00
N SER A 87 -19.15 0.09 -18.83
CA SER A 87 -17.85 0.60 -18.44
C SER A 87 -17.97 2.13 -18.30
N LEU A 88 -17.58 2.69 -17.16
CA LEU A 88 -17.56 4.13 -16.87
C LEU A 88 -16.62 4.95 -17.80
N GLY A 89 -16.29 4.44 -18.96
CA GLY A 89 -15.50 5.09 -20.00
C GLY A 89 -16.20 5.21 -21.36
N GLN A 90 -17.38 4.62 -21.54
CA GLN A 90 -18.20 4.84 -22.75
C GLN A 90 -19.35 5.78 -22.44
N ARG A 91 -19.48 6.83 -23.28
CA ARG A 91 -20.52 7.84 -23.24
C ARG A 91 -21.89 7.20 -23.49
N ASP A 92 -22.56 6.80 -22.44
CA ASP A 92 -24.02 6.60 -22.40
C ASP A 92 -24.40 6.30 -20.94
N VAL A 93 -24.12 7.26 -20.05
CA VAL A 93 -24.74 7.26 -18.72
C VAL A 93 -26.05 8.01 -18.88
N ALA A 94 -27.15 7.29 -18.96
CA ALA A 94 -28.44 7.87 -18.64
C ALA A 94 -28.39 8.21 -17.14
N ILE A 95 -28.15 9.47 -16.83
CA ILE A 95 -28.24 9.99 -15.45
C ILE A 95 -29.72 9.94 -15.11
N GLU A 96 -30.12 9.01 -14.22
CA GLU A 96 -31.41 9.14 -13.55
C GLU A 96 -31.41 10.47 -12.78
N ASN A 97 -32.25 11.34 -13.25
CA ASN A 97 -32.82 12.54 -12.69
C ASN A 97 -32.28 13.02 -11.32
N PRO A 98 -31.30 13.89 -11.27
CA PRO A 98 -31.41 14.97 -10.34
C PRO A 98 -32.52 15.87 -10.89
N SER A 99 -33.51 16.15 -10.08
CA SER A 99 -34.56 17.09 -10.36
C SER A 99 -34.08 18.22 -11.31
N TYR A 100 -34.40 18.10 -12.60
CA TYR A 100 -34.21 19.21 -13.52
C TYR A 100 -35.07 20.32 -12.99
N GLY A 101 -34.46 21.30 -12.37
CA GLY A 101 -35.11 22.54 -12.08
C GLY A 101 -35.80 23.01 -13.36
N ASN A 102 -37.08 23.22 -13.26
CA ASN A 102 -38.01 23.58 -14.32
C ASN A 102 -37.31 24.13 -15.58
N LEU A 103 -37.10 23.28 -16.58
CA LEU A 103 -36.80 23.75 -17.94
C LEU A 103 -38.03 24.53 -18.41
N HIS A 104 -37.99 25.82 -18.24
CA HIS A 104 -38.97 26.70 -18.88
C HIS A 104 -38.72 26.67 -20.38
N PHE A 105 -39.48 25.84 -21.07
CA PHE A 105 -39.67 26.05 -22.50
C PHE A 105 -40.34 27.38 -22.69
N PRO A 106 -39.90 28.23 -23.64
CA PRO A 106 -40.62 29.45 -23.96
C PRO A 106 -42.06 29.08 -24.32
N ALA A 107 -42.99 29.77 -23.72
CA ALA A 107 -44.42 29.46 -23.80
C ALA A 107 -44.97 29.55 -25.25
N ASP A 108 -44.17 30.02 -26.19
CA ASP A 108 -44.53 30.15 -27.61
C ASP A 108 -43.54 29.35 -28.49
N PRO A 109 -43.95 28.19 -29.05
CA PRO A 109 -43.14 27.42 -29.98
C PRO A 109 -43.07 28.03 -31.40
N PHE A 110 -43.84 29.05 -31.69
CA PHE A 110 -43.93 29.66 -33.04
C PHE A 110 -42.57 30.15 -33.58
N PRO A 111 -41.72 30.85 -32.83
CA PRO A 111 -40.42 31.26 -33.34
C PRO A 111 -39.54 30.09 -33.79
N LEU A 112 -39.59 28.97 -33.07
CA LEU A 112 -38.84 27.78 -33.41
C LEU A 112 -39.36 27.12 -34.70
N LEU A 113 -40.67 27.02 -34.86
CA LEU A 113 -41.32 26.51 -36.07
C LEU A 113 -41.07 27.43 -37.27
N GLU A 114 -41.00 28.75 -37.09
CA GLU A 114 -40.68 29.69 -38.16
C GLU A 114 -39.25 29.53 -38.67
N HIS A 115 -38.26 29.29 -37.80
CA HIS A 115 -36.90 28.98 -38.20
C HIS A 115 -36.81 27.62 -38.95
N VAL A 116 -37.53 26.61 -38.50
CA VAL A 116 -37.63 25.32 -39.22
C VAL A 116 -38.24 25.50 -40.61
N TRP A 117 -39.31 26.32 -40.75
CA TRP A 117 -39.97 26.57 -42.02
C TRP A 117 -39.14 27.41 -42.99
N ARG A 118 -38.29 28.31 -42.48
CA ARG A 118 -37.36 29.11 -43.28
C ARG A 118 -36.12 28.33 -43.70
N GLY A 119 -35.91 27.15 -43.18
CA GLY A 119 -34.69 26.34 -43.41
C GLY A 119 -33.44 26.97 -42.81
N ASP A 120 -33.58 27.80 -41.76
CA ASP A 120 -32.50 28.42 -41.01
C ASP A 120 -31.88 27.38 -40.04
N PHE A 121 -31.18 26.41 -40.58
CA PHE A 121 -30.48 25.43 -39.79
C PHE A 121 -29.01 25.85 -39.62
N SER A 122 -28.55 25.86 -38.37
CA SER A 122 -27.13 25.98 -38.10
C SER A 122 -26.37 24.75 -38.66
N PRO A 123 -25.13 24.91 -39.13
CA PRO A 123 -24.31 23.80 -39.55
C PRO A 123 -24.25 22.72 -38.44
N SER A 124 -24.27 21.45 -38.84
CA SER A 124 -24.21 20.33 -37.89
C SER A 124 -23.02 20.43 -36.93
N GLU A 125 -21.90 20.98 -37.39
CA GLU A 125 -20.71 21.26 -36.57
C GLU A 125 -21.01 22.21 -35.40
N SER A 126 -21.80 23.29 -35.67
CA SER A 126 -22.22 24.24 -34.62
C SER A 126 -23.13 23.58 -33.59
N PHE A 127 -24.00 22.65 -34.00
CA PHE A 127 -24.84 21.88 -33.10
C PHE A 127 -24.00 20.96 -32.22
N PHE A 128 -23.04 20.22 -32.79
CA PHE A 128 -22.15 19.36 -32.04
C PHE A 128 -21.28 20.14 -31.07
N LEU A 129 -20.77 21.30 -31.48
CA LEU A 129 -20.01 22.19 -30.61
C LEU A 129 -20.86 22.74 -29.46
N ALA A 130 -22.09 23.22 -29.76
CA ALA A 130 -23.03 23.70 -28.74
C ALA A 130 -23.41 22.60 -27.75
N ARG A 131 -23.59 21.35 -28.23
CA ARG A 131 -23.83 20.19 -27.39
C ARG A 131 -22.62 19.90 -26.52
N GLU A 132 -21.40 19.91 -27.06
CA GLU A 132 -20.18 19.71 -26.28
C GLU A 132 -19.99 20.80 -25.20
N VAL A 133 -20.25 22.04 -25.53
CA VAL A 133 -20.21 23.16 -24.56
C VAL A 133 -21.29 22.99 -23.47
N SER A 134 -22.49 22.59 -23.86
CA SER A 134 -23.60 22.31 -22.93
C SER A 134 -23.25 21.16 -22.01
N ASP A 135 -22.72 20.05 -22.54
CA ASP A 135 -22.28 18.90 -21.78
C ASP A 135 -21.13 19.27 -20.80
N LEU A 136 -20.27 20.22 -21.19
CA LEU A 136 -19.21 20.73 -20.30
C LEU A 136 -19.78 21.65 -19.21
N SER A 137 -20.82 22.44 -19.51
CA SER A 137 -21.44 23.38 -18.57
C SER A 137 -22.34 22.69 -17.53
N ILE A 138 -22.91 21.53 -17.87
CA ILE A 138 -23.75 20.72 -16.97
C ILE A 138 -22.91 19.89 -16.02
N LYS A 139 -21.64 19.56 -16.36
CA LYS A 139 -20.75 18.84 -15.47
C LYS A 139 -20.47 19.70 -14.25
N PRO A 140 -20.79 19.21 -13.03
CA PRO A 140 -20.46 19.95 -11.81
C PRO A 140 -18.97 20.26 -11.79
N GLY A 141 -18.61 21.50 -11.43
CA GLY A 141 -17.22 21.87 -11.23
C GLY A 141 -16.56 20.98 -10.17
N PHE A 142 -15.24 21.09 -10.00
CA PHE A 142 -14.52 20.33 -8.96
C PHE A 142 -14.94 20.72 -7.52
N ASP A 143 -15.92 21.59 -7.34
CA ASP A 143 -16.51 21.91 -6.02
C ASP A 143 -17.28 20.71 -5.44
N GLN A 144 -17.93 19.93 -6.33
CA GLN A 144 -18.56 18.67 -5.99
C GLN A 144 -17.71 17.53 -6.56
N LEU A 145 -17.10 16.76 -5.66
CA LEU A 145 -16.20 15.67 -6.03
C LEU A 145 -16.98 14.37 -6.21
N LEU A 146 -16.97 13.84 -7.44
CA LEU A 146 -17.62 12.57 -7.81
C LEU A 146 -16.89 11.37 -7.19
N SER A 147 -15.58 11.46 -7.05
CA SER A 147 -14.74 10.39 -6.51
C SER A 147 -15.13 9.97 -5.09
N PHE A 148 -15.71 10.87 -4.29
CA PHE A 148 -16.16 10.55 -2.93
C PHE A 148 -17.38 9.64 -2.90
N GLN A 149 -18.21 9.68 -3.92
CA GLN A 149 -19.41 8.82 -4.02
C GLN A 149 -19.04 7.38 -4.41
N VAL A 150 -17.90 7.20 -5.06
CA VAL A 150 -17.44 5.90 -5.57
C VAL A 150 -16.46 5.21 -4.60
N ALA A 151 -15.82 5.97 -3.72
CA ALA A 151 -14.88 5.42 -2.74
C ALA A 151 -15.59 4.52 -1.73
N GLN A 152 -15.16 3.27 -1.61
CA GLN A 152 -15.76 2.25 -0.74
C GLN A 152 -14.87 1.96 0.45
N GLY A 153 -15.49 1.80 1.63
CA GLY A 153 -14.76 1.39 2.84
C GLY A 153 -13.68 2.38 3.31
N VAL A 154 -13.70 3.63 2.85
CA VAL A 154 -12.73 4.67 3.18
C VAL A 154 -13.40 5.78 3.98
N THR A 155 -12.88 6.05 5.17
CA THR A 155 -13.21 7.29 5.88
C THR A 155 -12.38 8.41 5.28
N ILE A 156 -13.04 9.38 4.64
CA ILE A 156 -12.40 10.54 4.03
C ILE A 156 -12.31 11.65 5.07
N TYR A 157 -11.11 12.16 5.28
CA TYR A 157 -10.86 13.21 6.28
C TYR A 157 -10.85 14.61 5.63
N PRO A 158 -11.15 15.68 6.39
CA PRO A 158 -11.21 17.06 5.85
C PRO A 158 -9.94 17.51 5.13
N HIS A 159 -8.75 17.14 5.64
CA HIS A 159 -7.49 17.49 4.98
C HIS A 159 -7.36 16.83 3.60
N GLN A 160 -7.81 15.58 3.44
CA GLN A 160 -7.80 14.88 2.14
C GLN A 160 -8.75 15.54 1.15
N VAL A 161 -9.93 16.00 1.60
CA VAL A 161 -10.87 16.78 0.77
C VAL A 161 -10.19 18.04 0.26
N ASN A 162 -9.53 18.79 1.14
CA ASN A 162 -8.84 20.02 0.79
C ASN A 162 -7.67 19.76 -0.16
N THR A 163 -6.86 18.72 0.10
CA THR A 163 -5.76 18.30 -0.77
C THR A 163 -6.27 17.99 -2.18
N VAL A 164 -7.31 17.16 -2.31
CA VAL A 164 -7.88 16.79 -3.60
C VAL A 164 -8.39 18.01 -4.34
N LYS A 165 -9.16 18.88 -3.68
CA LYS A 165 -9.66 20.14 -4.28
C LYS A 165 -8.52 21.03 -4.73
N THR A 166 -7.49 21.24 -3.91
CA THR A 166 -6.33 22.06 -4.25
C THR A 166 -5.60 21.52 -5.48
N ILE A 167 -5.40 20.20 -5.57
CA ILE A 167 -4.75 19.58 -6.72
C ILE A 167 -5.57 19.79 -8.00
N LEU A 168 -6.88 19.62 -7.93
CA LEU A 168 -7.76 19.72 -9.08
C LEU A 168 -7.93 21.18 -9.57
N HIS A 169 -8.18 22.11 -8.65
CA HIS A 169 -8.43 23.52 -8.99
C HIS A 169 -7.15 24.33 -9.24
N GLN A 170 -6.22 24.30 -8.28
CA GLN A 170 -5.08 25.22 -8.30
C GLN A 170 -3.89 24.61 -9.04
N MET A 171 -3.59 23.34 -8.79
CA MET A 171 -2.41 22.65 -9.34
C MET A 171 -2.68 21.97 -10.68
N ARG A 172 -3.94 21.86 -11.08
CA ARG A 172 -4.37 21.30 -12.36
C ARG A 172 -3.80 19.90 -12.62
N GLY A 173 -3.78 19.05 -11.58
CA GLY A 173 -3.30 17.68 -11.65
C GLY A 173 -1.78 17.49 -11.77
N ARG A 174 -1.00 18.52 -11.46
CA ARG A 174 0.48 18.45 -11.44
C ARG A 174 0.95 18.86 -10.05
N ALA A 175 1.05 17.89 -9.16
CA ALA A 175 1.25 18.13 -7.74
C ALA A 175 2.29 17.21 -7.10
N LEU A 176 2.98 17.75 -6.09
CA LEU A 176 3.80 17.03 -5.13
C LEU A 176 3.01 16.90 -3.82
N LEU A 177 2.63 15.67 -3.47
CA LEU A 177 1.96 15.36 -2.22
C LEU A 177 3.01 15.01 -1.17
N CYS A 178 3.16 15.89 -0.19
CA CYS A 178 4.18 15.79 0.85
C CYS A 178 3.61 15.61 2.25
N ASP A 179 2.42 15.08 2.36
CA ASP A 179 1.77 14.79 3.63
C ASP A 179 2.63 13.87 4.49
N GLU A 180 2.59 14.08 5.80
CA GLU A 180 3.25 13.18 6.74
C GLU A 180 2.79 11.74 6.53
N VAL A 181 3.67 10.80 6.85
CA VAL A 181 3.39 9.37 6.67
C VAL A 181 2.15 8.98 7.48
N GLY A 182 1.28 8.19 6.86
CA GLY A 182 0.05 7.73 7.50
C GLY A 182 -1.16 8.65 7.33
N LEU A 183 -1.04 9.83 6.71
CA LEU A 183 -2.18 10.72 6.42
C LEU A 183 -3.00 10.32 5.19
N GLY A 184 -2.54 9.30 4.43
CA GLY A 184 -3.33 8.71 3.35
C GLY A 184 -3.03 9.27 1.97
N LYS A 185 -1.77 9.62 1.65
CA LYS A 185 -1.34 10.07 0.31
C LYS A 185 -1.84 9.19 -0.82
N THR A 186 -1.82 7.86 -0.65
CA THR A 186 -2.33 6.90 -1.63
C THR A 186 -3.83 7.11 -1.89
N VAL A 187 -4.61 7.36 -0.82
CA VAL A 187 -6.05 7.64 -0.92
C VAL A 187 -6.28 8.95 -1.65
N GLU A 188 -5.54 9.99 -1.32
CA GLU A 188 -5.64 11.30 -1.99
C GLU A 188 -5.32 11.20 -3.48
N ALA A 189 -4.23 10.52 -3.83
CA ALA A 189 -3.87 10.28 -5.24
C ALA A 189 -4.91 9.41 -5.96
N GLY A 190 -5.46 8.40 -5.29
CA GLY A 190 -6.57 7.59 -5.79
C GLY A 190 -7.83 8.41 -6.05
N LEU A 191 -8.21 9.28 -5.11
CA LEU A 191 -9.36 10.18 -5.26
C LEU A 191 -9.18 11.14 -6.45
N VAL A 192 -7.99 11.73 -6.63
CA VAL A 192 -7.68 12.59 -7.79
C VAL A 192 -7.74 11.79 -9.09
N ALA A 193 -7.18 10.58 -9.12
CA ALA A 193 -7.23 9.70 -10.28
C ALA A 193 -8.68 9.38 -10.65
N MET A 194 -9.47 8.96 -9.67
CA MET A 194 -10.90 8.66 -9.85
C MET A 194 -11.69 9.84 -10.36
N GLU A 195 -11.44 11.04 -9.81
CA GLU A 195 -12.12 12.26 -10.25
C GLU A 195 -11.90 12.53 -11.73
N TYR A 196 -10.63 12.41 -12.18
CA TYR A 196 -10.30 12.60 -13.59
C TYR A 196 -10.84 11.48 -14.49
N MET A 197 -10.86 10.23 -14.01
CA MET A 197 -11.40 9.08 -14.74
C MET A 197 -12.92 9.22 -14.92
N LEU A 198 -13.65 9.50 -13.84
CA LEU A 198 -15.11 9.69 -13.85
C LEU A 198 -15.54 10.84 -14.77
N ARG A 199 -14.73 11.88 -14.86
CA ARG A 199 -14.98 13.01 -15.77
C ARG A 199 -14.53 12.75 -17.23
N GLY A 200 -13.98 11.58 -17.51
CA GLY A 200 -13.46 11.22 -18.84
C GLY A 200 -12.22 11.99 -19.28
N MET A 201 -11.55 12.69 -18.33
CA MET A 201 -10.35 13.48 -18.60
C MET A 201 -9.09 12.62 -18.67
N VAL A 202 -9.11 11.42 -18.06
CA VAL A 202 -8.03 10.44 -18.00
C VAL A 202 -8.56 9.08 -18.43
N LYS A 203 -7.89 8.48 -19.40
CA LYS A 203 -8.18 7.14 -19.93
C LYS A 203 -7.03 6.15 -19.70
N ARG A 204 -5.84 6.68 -19.49
CA ARG A 204 -4.64 5.86 -19.31
C ARG A 204 -3.87 6.35 -18.10
N VAL A 205 -3.67 5.43 -17.13
CA VAL A 205 -2.98 5.72 -15.86
C VAL A 205 -1.77 4.81 -15.71
N LEU A 206 -0.65 5.38 -15.32
CA LEU A 206 0.55 4.65 -14.92
C LEU A 206 0.89 5.01 -13.47
N VAL A 207 0.92 4.01 -12.61
CA VAL A 207 1.45 4.12 -11.25
C VAL A 207 2.84 3.50 -11.22
N LEU A 208 3.84 4.29 -10.85
CA LEU A 208 5.22 3.87 -10.62
C LEU A 208 5.50 3.86 -9.13
N THR A 209 5.90 2.71 -8.61
CA THR A 209 6.08 2.51 -7.16
C THR A 209 7.31 1.62 -6.89
N PRO A 210 7.85 1.57 -5.66
CA PRO A 210 8.82 0.54 -5.27
C PRO A 210 8.25 -0.87 -5.47
N PRO A 211 9.11 -1.88 -5.73
CA PRO A 211 8.65 -3.26 -5.96
C PRO A 211 7.76 -3.82 -4.85
N SER A 212 8.05 -3.49 -3.60
CA SER A 212 7.29 -3.95 -2.42
C SER A 212 5.87 -3.39 -2.31
N LEU A 213 5.57 -2.28 -2.99
CA LEU A 213 4.28 -1.60 -2.91
C LEU A 213 3.36 -1.86 -4.12
N VAL A 214 3.82 -2.60 -5.14
CA VAL A 214 3.05 -2.85 -6.38
C VAL A 214 1.70 -3.50 -6.07
N HIS A 215 1.69 -4.58 -5.31
CA HIS A 215 0.45 -5.29 -4.97
C HIS A 215 -0.41 -4.52 -3.97
N GLN A 216 0.22 -3.77 -3.04
CA GLN A 216 -0.53 -2.91 -2.13
C GLN A 216 -1.31 -1.84 -2.90
N TRP A 217 -0.71 -1.20 -3.90
CA TRP A 217 -1.40 -0.24 -4.77
C TRP A 217 -2.55 -0.91 -5.54
N GLN A 218 -2.33 -2.13 -6.05
CA GLN A 218 -3.37 -2.89 -6.74
C GLN A 218 -4.57 -3.16 -5.82
N ASP A 219 -4.30 -3.66 -4.61
CA ASP A 219 -5.34 -3.93 -3.61
C ASP A 219 -6.09 -2.67 -3.21
N GLU A 220 -5.39 -1.55 -3.00
CA GLU A 220 -6.02 -0.28 -2.65
C GLU A 220 -6.90 0.26 -3.78
N MET A 221 -6.46 0.19 -5.03
CA MET A 221 -7.25 0.64 -6.18
C MET A 221 -8.48 -0.25 -6.41
N SER A 222 -8.34 -1.55 -6.24
CA SER A 222 -9.44 -2.50 -6.37
C SER A 222 -10.45 -2.36 -5.21
N GLN A 223 -10.00 -2.42 -3.96
CA GLN A 223 -10.89 -2.45 -2.80
C GLN A 223 -11.56 -1.10 -2.49
N LYS A 224 -10.80 0.00 -2.64
CA LYS A 224 -11.29 1.33 -2.27
C LYS A 224 -11.98 2.06 -3.42
N PHE A 225 -11.55 1.81 -4.66
CA PHE A 225 -12.00 2.55 -5.82
C PHE A 225 -12.67 1.68 -6.89
N ASN A 226 -12.75 0.37 -6.66
CA ASN A 226 -13.30 -0.60 -7.61
C ASN A 226 -12.68 -0.46 -9.01
N GLN A 227 -11.36 -0.29 -9.06
CA GLN A 227 -10.60 -0.15 -10.31
C GLN A 227 -9.55 -1.25 -10.44
N ASP A 228 -9.63 -1.99 -11.55
CA ASP A 228 -8.72 -3.08 -11.86
C ASP A 228 -7.50 -2.55 -12.60
N PHE A 229 -6.38 -2.54 -11.92
CA PHE A 229 -5.08 -2.23 -12.50
C PHE A 229 -4.30 -3.51 -12.77
N VAL A 230 -3.64 -3.58 -13.92
CA VAL A 230 -2.73 -4.68 -14.25
C VAL A 230 -1.35 -4.37 -13.70
N THR A 231 -0.78 -5.29 -12.93
CA THR A 231 0.57 -5.15 -12.42
C THR A 231 1.62 -5.60 -13.44
N SER A 232 2.80 -5.00 -13.40
CA SER A 232 3.87 -5.30 -14.37
C SER A 232 4.50 -6.69 -14.24
N ASP A 233 4.18 -7.43 -13.19
CA ASP A 233 4.55 -8.82 -12.91
C ASP A 233 3.41 -9.82 -13.17
N ALA A 234 2.22 -9.33 -13.51
CA ALA A 234 1.08 -10.18 -13.86
C ALA A 234 1.36 -11.05 -15.08
N PRO A 235 0.85 -12.31 -15.11
CA PRO A 235 1.05 -13.21 -16.24
C PRO A 235 0.59 -12.62 -17.57
N GLU A 236 -0.56 -11.94 -17.61
CA GLU A 236 -1.12 -11.30 -18.79
C GLU A 236 -0.26 -10.12 -19.29
N PHE A 237 0.35 -9.35 -18.37
CA PHE A 237 1.28 -8.29 -18.73
C PHE A 237 2.56 -8.86 -19.34
N THR A 238 3.09 -9.90 -18.73
CA THR A 238 4.30 -10.60 -19.21
C THR A 238 4.05 -11.28 -20.56
N ALA A 239 2.90 -11.90 -20.73
CA ALA A 239 2.50 -12.57 -22.00
C ALA A 239 2.32 -11.56 -23.15
N ALA A 240 1.86 -10.34 -22.87
CA ALA A 240 1.72 -9.28 -23.86
C ALA A 240 3.06 -8.69 -24.33
N GLY A 241 4.16 -8.99 -23.64
CA GLY A 241 5.51 -8.61 -24.00
C GLY A 241 5.66 -7.09 -24.17
N ASP A 242 6.29 -6.70 -25.28
CA ASP A 242 6.60 -5.29 -25.58
C ASP A 242 5.37 -4.40 -25.77
N GLY A 243 4.26 -4.98 -26.20
CA GLY A 243 2.99 -4.28 -26.40
C GLY A 243 2.20 -4.05 -25.11
N ALA A 244 2.62 -4.62 -23.97
CA ALA A 244 1.88 -4.53 -22.71
C ALA A 244 1.60 -3.09 -22.29
N TRP A 245 2.60 -2.20 -22.41
CA TRP A 245 2.49 -0.80 -22.01
C TRP A 245 1.42 -0.02 -22.79
N SER A 246 1.19 -0.35 -24.05
CA SER A 246 0.15 0.28 -24.87
C SER A 246 -1.20 -0.43 -24.77
N ARG A 247 -1.20 -1.74 -24.49
CA ARG A 247 -2.42 -2.57 -24.44
C ARG A 247 -3.28 -2.27 -23.22
N PHE A 248 -2.68 -2.19 -22.04
CA PHE A 248 -3.43 -2.00 -20.79
C PHE A 248 -3.62 -0.50 -20.48
N PRO A 249 -4.85 -0.06 -20.17
CA PRO A 249 -5.11 1.33 -19.86
C PRO A 249 -4.64 1.73 -18.46
N TYR A 250 -4.71 0.83 -17.49
CA TYR A 250 -4.36 1.05 -16.09
C TYR A 250 -3.25 0.10 -15.67
N ILE A 251 -2.08 0.66 -15.39
CA ILE A 251 -0.87 -0.12 -15.11
C ILE A 251 -0.28 0.33 -13.78
N ILE A 252 0.08 -0.65 -12.94
CA ILE A 252 0.96 -0.45 -11.78
C ILE A 252 2.27 -1.15 -12.06
N ALA A 253 3.38 -0.43 -12.01
CA ALA A 253 4.67 -1.00 -12.32
C ALA A 253 5.72 -0.60 -11.28
N SER A 254 6.67 -1.52 -11.02
CA SER A 254 7.87 -1.17 -10.29
C SER A 254 8.71 -0.18 -11.10
N ILE A 255 9.11 0.94 -10.48
CA ILE A 255 10.01 1.92 -11.09
C ILE A 255 11.35 1.28 -11.49
N ASP A 256 11.81 0.28 -10.71
CA ASP A 256 13.06 -0.45 -10.97
C ASP A 256 12.96 -1.33 -12.20
N LEU A 257 11.76 -1.83 -12.51
CA LEU A 257 11.48 -2.58 -13.72
C LEU A 257 11.32 -1.66 -14.93
N ALA A 258 10.56 -0.57 -14.78
CA ALA A 258 10.27 0.36 -15.87
C ALA A 258 11.50 1.12 -16.38
N LYS A 259 12.49 1.42 -15.49
CA LYS A 259 13.74 2.13 -15.84
C LYS A 259 14.79 1.27 -16.53
N ARG A 260 14.61 -0.07 -16.67
CA ARG A 260 15.58 -0.95 -17.32
C ARG A 260 15.77 -0.57 -18.79
N ALA A 261 17.00 -0.62 -19.26
CA ALA A 261 17.39 -0.15 -20.60
C ALA A 261 16.54 -0.77 -21.73
N GLU A 262 16.19 -2.06 -21.61
CA GLU A 262 15.35 -2.80 -22.56
C GLU A 262 13.88 -2.33 -22.60
N ARG A 263 13.36 -1.81 -21.49
CA ARG A 263 11.96 -1.40 -21.34
C ARG A 263 11.74 0.09 -21.47
N LEU A 264 12.73 0.87 -21.07
CA LEU A 264 12.67 2.33 -21.04
C LEU A 264 12.14 2.98 -22.33
N PRO A 265 12.61 2.61 -23.55
CA PRO A 265 12.12 3.23 -24.78
C PRO A 265 10.63 2.95 -25.03
N LYS A 266 10.13 1.78 -24.60
CA LYS A 266 8.74 1.38 -24.79
C LYS A 266 7.81 2.11 -23.83
N VAL A 267 8.25 2.26 -22.58
CA VAL A 267 7.50 3.00 -21.56
C VAL A 267 7.39 4.48 -21.94
N ILE A 268 8.51 5.11 -22.36
CA ILE A 268 8.55 6.51 -22.80
C ILE A 268 7.75 6.72 -24.09
N GLY A 269 7.77 5.75 -25.01
CA GLY A 269 7.01 5.81 -26.27
C GLY A 269 5.49 5.63 -26.08
N THR A 270 5.03 5.33 -24.86
CA THR A 270 3.62 5.18 -24.56
C THR A 270 3.10 6.45 -23.88
N ARG A 271 2.00 7.01 -24.42
CA ARG A 271 1.34 8.15 -23.79
C ARG A 271 0.46 7.70 -22.63
N PHE A 272 0.61 8.38 -21.49
CA PHE A 272 -0.27 8.25 -20.34
C PHE A 272 -0.93 9.58 -20.03
N ASP A 273 -2.23 9.56 -19.71
CA ASP A 273 -2.89 10.81 -19.32
C ASP A 273 -2.51 11.24 -17.91
N LEU A 274 -2.40 10.26 -16.98
CA LEU A 274 -1.99 10.48 -15.60
C LEU A 274 -0.84 9.53 -15.24
N VAL A 275 0.21 10.10 -14.67
CA VAL A 275 1.32 9.36 -14.06
C VAL A 275 1.35 9.65 -12.56
N ILE A 276 1.33 8.61 -11.74
CA ILE A 276 1.50 8.69 -10.28
C ILE A 276 2.83 8.05 -9.95
N VAL A 277 3.68 8.74 -9.19
CA VAL A 277 4.96 8.18 -8.72
C VAL A 277 4.97 8.18 -7.21
N ASP A 278 4.95 6.98 -6.64
CA ASP A 278 5.07 6.81 -5.20
C ASP A 278 6.53 6.73 -4.78
N GLU A 279 6.83 7.14 -3.55
CA GLU A 279 8.18 7.32 -3.02
C GLU A 279 9.06 8.15 -3.96
N ALA A 280 8.52 9.30 -4.38
CA ALA A 280 9.14 10.19 -5.36
C ALA A 280 10.50 10.76 -4.92
N HIS A 281 10.91 10.58 -3.66
CA HIS A 281 12.27 10.88 -3.20
C HIS A 281 13.35 10.16 -4.03
N ARG A 282 13.03 9.05 -4.70
CA ARG A 282 13.93 8.35 -5.65
C ARG A 282 14.21 9.13 -6.92
N LEU A 283 13.47 10.20 -7.20
CA LEU A 283 13.63 11.08 -8.37
C LEU A 283 14.44 12.35 -8.08
N ARG A 284 15.08 12.47 -6.93
CA ARG A 284 15.80 13.67 -6.51
C ARG A 284 17.01 14.00 -7.37
N ASN A 285 17.65 12.99 -7.96
CA ASN A 285 18.84 13.16 -8.80
C ASN A 285 18.49 12.98 -10.28
N ARG A 286 18.63 14.07 -11.07
CA ARG A 286 18.34 14.09 -12.51
C ARG A 286 19.23 13.16 -13.36
N ASN A 287 20.36 12.72 -12.82
CA ASN A 287 21.28 11.82 -13.54
C ASN A 287 20.82 10.36 -13.46
N THR A 288 19.90 10.02 -12.56
CA THR A 288 19.39 8.65 -12.38
C THR A 288 18.49 8.22 -13.55
N ALA A 289 18.48 6.92 -13.81
CA ALA A 289 17.59 6.32 -14.82
C ALA A 289 16.10 6.52 -14.45
N ALA A 290 15.76 6.54 -13.14
CA ALA A 290 14.41 6.79 -12.67
C ALA A 290 13.92 8.20 -13.02
N TRP A 291 14.73 9.22 -12.75
CA TRP A 291 14.39 10.59 -13.12
C TRP A 291 14.24 10.75 -14.64
N LYS A 292 15.17 10.19 -15.41
CA LYS A 292 15.14 10.23 -16.90
C LYS A 292 13.89 9.54 -17.44
N LEU A 293 13.49 8.42 -16.85
CA LEU A 293 12.23 7.74 -17.18
C LEU A 293 11.05 8.71 -17.01
N VAL A 294 10.84 9.22 -15.78
CA VAL A 294 9.67 10.05 -15.48
C VAL A 294 9.67 11.35 -16.28
N ASN A 295 10.84 11.96 -16.48
CA ASN A 295 10.99 13.18 -17.31
C ASN A 295 10.63 12.92 -18.79
N GLY A 296 11.00 11.76 -19.31
CA GLY A 296 10.78 11.38 -20.73
C GLY A 296 9.34 10.92 -21.05
N LEU A 297 8.52 10.62 -20.05
CA LEU A 297 7.13 10.20 -20.27
C LEU A 297 6.28 11.34 -20.87
N ASP A 298 5.50 11.03 -21.91
CA ASP A 298 4.39 11.90 -22.37
C ASP A 298 3.22 11.74 -21.42
N LYS A 299 2.95 12.81 -20.66
CA LYS A 299 1.94 12.84 -19.59
C LYS A 299 1.23 14.18 -19.49
N LYS A 300 -0.09 14.15 -19.37
CA LYS A 300 -0.90 15.33 -19.14
C LYS A 300 -0.88 15.75 -17.67
N TYR A 301 -1.10 14.79 -16.78
CA TYR A 301 -1.13 14.96 -15.33
C TYR A 301 -0.02 14.15 -14.67
N ILE A 302 0.49 14.64 -13.56
CA ILE A 302 1.50 13.92 -12.77
C ILE A 302 1.34 14.22 -11.30
N LEU A 303 1.29 13.17 -10.49
CA LEU A 303 1.32 13.24 -9.03
C LEU A 303 2.60 12.58 -8.52
N LEU A 304 3.36 13.29 -7.73
CA LEU A 304 4.54 12.78 -7.04
C LEU A 304 4.21 12.68 -5.55
N LEU A 305 4.39 11.50 -4.96
CA LEU A 305 4.07 11.23 -3.56
C LEU A 305 5.37 10.97 -2.80
N THR A 306 5.61 11.72 -1.75
CA THR A 306 6.74 11.50 -0.82
C THR A 306 6.44 12.15 0.52
N ALA A 307 6.98 11.60 1.60
CA ALA A 307 6.89 12.26 2.91
C ALA A 307 8.01 13.32 3.08
N THR A 308 9.10 13.21 2.32
CA THR A 308 10.28 14.06 2.44
C THR A 308 10.74 14.54 1.07
N PRO A 309 10.37 15.76 0.68
CA PRO A 309 10.76 16.33 -0.61
C PRO A 309 12.24 16.71 -0.68
N VAL A 310 12.87 17.01 0.46
CA VAL A 310 14.30 17.36 0.58
C VAL A 310 14.96 16.38 1.55
N GLN A 311 16.20 15.99 1.26
CA GLN A 311 16.99 15.13 2.15
C GLN A 311 18.41 15.67 2.39
N ASN A 312 19.12 16.05 1.35
CA ASN A 312 20.52 16.45 1.44
C ASN A 312 20.76 17.90 1.00
N ASP A 313 20.04 18.35 0.00
CA ASP A 313 20.17 19.71 -0.53
C ASP A 313 18.88 20.20 -1.21
N LEU A 314 18.83 21.48 -1.50
CA LEU A 314 17.68 22.10 -2.19
C LEU A 314 17.59 21.70 -3.68
N ASP A 315 18.66 21.15 -4.27
CA ASP A 315 18.63 20.66 -5.64
C ASP A 315 17.69 19.48 -5.81
N GLU A 316 17.52 18.67 -4.78
CA GLU A 316 16.55 17.57 -4.76
C GLU A 316 15.14 18.09 -5.01
N LEU A 317 14.75 19.15 -4.32
CA LEU A 317 13.46 19.81 -4.49
C LEU A 317 13.32 20.44 -5.89
N PHE A 318 14.37 21.13 -6.35
CA PHE A 318 14.42 21.69 -7.70
C PHE A 318 14.18 20.61 -8.76
N ASN A 319 14.79 19.43 -8.60
CA ASN A 319 14.64 18.34 -9.54
C ASN A 319 13.22 17.73 -9.55
N LEU A 320 12.57 17.63 -8.38
CA LEU A 320 11.18 17.17 -8.28
C LEU A 320 10.21 18.18 -8.89
N ILE A 321 10.37 19.47 -8.59
CA ILE A 321 9.48 20.51 -9.14
C ILE A 321 9.67 20.64 -10.66
N THR A 322 10.89 20.42 -11.17
CA THR A 322 11.13 20.42 -12.62
C THR A 322 10.32 19.32 -13.33
N LEU A 323 10.09 18.15 -12.71
CA LEU A 323 9.23 17.10 -13.29
C LEU A 323 7.76 17.51 -13.31
N LEU A 324 7.31 18.31 -12.35
CA LEU A 324 5.93 18.79 -12.26
C LEU A 324 5.68 19.95 -13.23
N ARG A 325 6.47 20.99 -13.12
CA ARG A 325 6.36 22.20 -13.94
C ARG A 325 7.74 22.69 -14.36
N PRO A 326 8.22 22.28 -15.54
CA PRO A 326 9.50 22.76 -16.09
C PRO A 326 9.51 24.30 -16.16
N GLY A 327 10.56 24.92 -15.62
CA GLY A 327 10.69 26.39 -15.60
C GLY A 327 10.07 27.11 -14.41
N GLN A 328 9.30 26.44 -13.54
CA GLN A 328 8.71 27.04 -12.32
C GLN A 328 9.76 27.72 -11.43
N LEU A 329 10.88 27.04 -11.22
CA LEU A 329 12.03 27.53 -10.43
C LEU A 329 13.13 28.14 -11.29
N LYS A 330 12.84 28.49 -12.55
CA LYS A 330 13.79 29.01 -13.54
C LYS A 330 14.88 27.98 -13.92
N THR A 331 16.11 28.46 -14.20
CA THR A 331 17.27 27.59 -14.49
C THR A 331 17.95 27.19 -13.17
N ALA A 332 18.70 26.07 -13.20
CA ALA A 332 19.45 25.63 -12.01
C ALA A 332 20.43 26.70 -11.51
N THR A 333 21.09 27.41 -12.42
CA THR A 333 22.02 28.50 -12.07
C THR A 333 21.31 29.66 -11.37
N GLU A 334 20.14 30.06 -11.85
CA GLU A 334 19.35 31.11 -11.22
C GLU A 334 18.77 30.66 -9.88
N PHE A 335 18.32 29.41 -9.79
CA PHE A 335 17.85 28.81 -8.55
C PHE A 335 18.93 28.83 -7.46
N HIS A 336 20.14 28.37 -7.79
CA HIS A 336 21.28 28.41 -6.88
C HIS A 336 21.62 29.84 -6.42
N LYS A 337 21.68 30.77 -7.37
CA LYS A 337 21.98 32.19 -7.05
C LYS A 337 20.92 32.79 -6.11
N GLN A 338 19.66 32.45 -6.32
CA GLN A 338 18.52 33.06 -5.63
C GLN A 338 18.21 32.40 -4.29
N PHE A 339 18.32 31.06 -4.19
CA PHE A 339 17.80 30.30 -3.06
C PHE A 339 18.84 29.48 -2.30
N VAL A 340 19.98 29.11 -2.89
CA VAL A 340 20.97 28.25 -2.22
C VAL A 340 22.04 29.09 -1.53
N ASN A 341 22.33 28.80 -0.26
CA ASN A 341 23.42 29.40 0.47
C ASN A 341 24.72 28.61 0.19
N GLN A 342 25.81 29.31 -0.15
CA GLN A 342 27.09 28.65 -0.47
C GLN A 342 27.77 28.03 0.77
N SER A 343 27.48 28.55 1.97
CA SER A 343 28.07 28.05 3.23
C SER A 343 27.29 26.92 3.86
N ASP A 344 25.98 26.78 3.53
CA ASP A 344 25.11 25.75 4.06
C ASP A 344 23.98 25.49 3.05
N HIS A 345 24.13 24.41 2.26
CA HIS A 345 23.20 24.06 1.20
C HIS A 345 21.79 23.71 1.69
N LEU A 346 21.64 23.49 3.00
CA LEU A 346 20.34 23.24 3.63
C LEU A 346 19.66 24.53 4.11
N LYS A 347 20.37 25.68 4.21
CA LYS A 347 19.75 26.95 4.60
C LYS A 347 19.40 27.80 3.38
N PRO A 348 18.11 27.87 3.01
CA PRO A 348 17.69 28.65 1.86
C PRO A 348 17.84 30.16 2.12
N LYS A 349 18.14 30.88 1.03
CA LYS A 349 17.93 32.35 0.95
C LYS A 349 16.50 32.60 0.49
N ASN A 350 15.95 33.76 0.77
CA ASN A 350 14.64 34.20 0.29
C ASN A 350 13.53 33.15 0.53
N VAL A 351 13.43 32.68 1.78
CA VAL A 351 12.52 31.60 2.21
C VAL A 351 11.09 31.85 1.76
N GLU A 352 10.54 33.04 2.01
CA GLU A 352 9.15 33.39 1.67
C GLU A 352 8.87 33.24 0.17
N GLN A 353 9.79 33.69 -0.69
CA GLN A 353 9.64 33.58 -2.13
C GLN A 353 9.74 32.12 -2.59
N LEU A 354 10.64 31.34 -2.00
CA LEU A 354 10.76 29.91 -2.28
C LEU A 354 9.50 29.17 -1.88
N THR A 355 9.02 29.39 -0.65
CA THR A 355 7.78 28.81 -0.13
C THR A 355 6.58 29.15 -1.01
N PHE A 356 6.45 30.41 -1.44
CA PHE A 356 5.38 30.82 -2.36
C PHE A 356 5.45 30.07 -3.70
N GLN A 357 6.62 29.91 -4.31
CA GLN A 357 6.75 29.19 -5.57
C GLN A 357 6.45 27.70 -5.41
N ILE A 358 6.83 27.11 -4.28
CA ILE A 358 6.60 25.69 -3.98
C ILE A 358 5.12 25.44 -3.69
N SER A 359 4.44 26.32 -2.97
CA SER A 359 3.02 26.18 -2.64
C SER A 359 2.11 26.08 -3.87
N GLN A 360 2.57 26.54 -5.05
CA GLN A 360 1.85 26.41 -6.31
C GLN A 360 1.80 24.98 -6.87
N VAL A 361 2.65 24.07 -6.36
CA VAL A 361 2.80 22.71 -6.87
C VAL A 361 2.90 21.66 -5.78
N MET A 362 2.91 22.04 -4.52
CA MET A 362 3.06 21.14 -3.38
C MET A 362 1.95 21.31 -2.37
N VAL A 363 1.41 20.20 -1.87
CA VAL A 363 0.52 20.13 -0.71
C VAL A 363 1.24 19.37 0.39
N ARG A 364 1.13 19.88 1.62
CA ARG A 364 1.65 19.22 2.80
C ARG A 364 0.70 19.38 3.98
N ASN A 365 0.22 18.28 4.49
CA ASN A 365 -0.52 18.24 5.74
C ASN A 365 0.34 17.61 6.84
N ARG A 366 0.21 18.13 8.06
CA ARG A 366 0.86 17.60 9.25
C ARG A 366 -0.19 16.95 10.15
N ARG A 367 0.21 15.95 10.89
CA ARG A 367 -0.66 15.31 11.88
C ARG A 367 -1.22 16.30 12.88
N SER A 368 -0.40 17.28 13.33
CA SER A 368 -0.82 18.34 14.24
C SER A 368 -1.97 19.21 13.72
N ASN A 369 -2.07 19.37 12.40
CA ASN A 369 -3.02 20.29 11.77
C ASN A 369 -4.28 19.62 11.23
N THR A 370 -4.33 18.27 11.22
CA THR A 370 -5.46 17.53 10.67
C THR A 370 -6.64 17.37 11.63
N GLY A 371 -6.47 17.72 12.91
CA GLY A 371 -7.48 17.48 13.96
C GLY A 371 -7.69 16.00 14.27
N ILE A 372 -6.91 15.10 13.68
CA ILE A 372 -6.98 13.66 13.94
C ILE A 372 -6.20 13.36 15.21
N ILE A 373 -6.85 12.65 16.12
CA ILE A 373 -6.18 12.17 17.34
C ILE A 373 -5.34 10.96 16.97
N PHE A 374 -4.02 11.10 17.09
CA PHE A 374 -3.08 9.99 16.97
C PHE A 374 -2.76 9.45 18.35
N THR A 375 -2.94 8.16 18.51
CA THR A 375 -2.60 7.46 19.76
C THR A 375 -1.09 7.32 19.91
N ARG A 376 -0.62 7.31 21.15
CA ARG A 376 0.79 7.16 21.46
C ARG A 376 1.21 5.70 21.32
N ARG A 377 2.48 5.50 21.03
CA ARG A 377 3.13 4.18 21.06
C ARG A 377 3.94 4.10 22.33
N GLN A 378 3.73 3.04 23.08
CA GLN A 378 4.44 2.75 24.31
C GLN A 378 5.13 1.40 24.15
N ALA A 379 6.45 1.42 23.98
CA ALA A 379 7.23 0.21 23.86
C ALA A 379 7.88 -0.15 25.18
N GLN A 380 7.90 -1.44 25.46
CA GLN A 380 8.58 -2.01 26.61
C GLN A 380 9.38 -3.23 26.19
N VAL A 381 10.62 -3.32 26.67
CA VAL A 381 11.46 -4.48 26.49
C VAL A 381 11.30 -5.42 27.69
N ILE A 382 10.89 -6.65 27.41
CA ILE A 382 10.84 -7.74 28.38
C ILE A 382 12.12 -8.56 28.20
N SER A 383 13.16 -8.19 28.95
CA SER A 383 14.45 -8.86 28.91
C SER A 383 14.47 -10.06 29.85
N THR A 384 14.86 -11.21 29.35
CA THR A 384 14.89 -12.47 30.11
C THR A 384 16.30 -13.05 30.19
N GLU A 385 16.58 -13.79 31.25
CA GLU A 385 17.81 -14.57 31.38
C GLU A 385 17.57 -16.00 30.86
N MET A 386 18.38 -16.43 29.90
CA MET A 386 18.29 -17.79 29.36
C MET A 386 18.47 -18.82 30.46
N ILE A 387 17.67 -19.88 30.43
CA ILE A 387 17.97 -21.05 31.26
C ILE A 387 19.27 -21.73 30.77
N PRO A 388 20.00 -22.49 31.63
CA PRO A 388 21.30 -23.02 31.26
C PRO A 388 21.33 -23.80 29.94
N GLU A 389 20.28 -24.55 29.66
CA GLU A 389 20.12 -25.35 28.45
C GLU A 389 19.93 -24.49 27.22
N GLU A 390 19.14 -23.40 27.31
CA GLU A 390 18.99 -22.41 26.23
C GLU A 390 20.32 -21.73 25.95
N ALA A 391 21.01 -21.29 26.98
CA ALA A 391 22.33 -20.66 26.85
C ALA A 391 23.35 -21.61 26.21
N ARG A 392 23.28 -22.91 26.51
CA ARG A 392 24.11 -23.92 25.86
C ARG A 392 23.73 -24.06 24.37
N LEU A 393 22.46 -24.16 24.06
CA LEU A 393 21.98 -24.25 22.66
C LEU A 393 22.40 -23.01 21.86
N TYR A 394 22.24 -21.82 22.42
CA TYR A 394 22.65 -20.57 21.80
C TYR A 394 24.16 -20.58 21.46
N ARG A 395 24.99 -20.97 22.39
CA ARG A 395 26.44 -21.07 22.16
C ARG A 395 26.82 -22.10 21.11
N LEU A 396 26.16 -23.26 21.07
CA LEU A 396 26.41 -24.29 20.05
C LEU A 396 26.06 -23.79 18.66
N VAL A 397 24.89 -23.14 18.48
CA VAL A 397 24.47 -22.62 17.19
C VAL A 397 25.38 -21.48 16.75
N THR A 398 25.64 -20.48 17.61
CA THR A 398 26.53 -19.36 17.28
C THR A 398 27.98 -19.84 17.01
N GLY A 399 28.45 -20.87 17.72
CA GLY A 399 29.75 -21.49 17.47
C GLY A 399 29.82 -22.11 16.06
N LEU A 400 28.84 -22.94 15.71
CA LEU A 400 28.72 -23.52 14.36
C LEU A 400 28.70 -22.45 13.28
N VAL A 401 27.89 -21.37 13.48
CA VAL A 401 27.78 -20.24 12.53
C VAL A 401 29.16 -19.59 12.33
N ARG A 402 29.86 -19.22 13.38
CA ARG A 402 31.19 -18.60 13.31
C ARG A 402 32.23 -19.50 12.64
N GLU A 403 32.24 -20.78 13.00
CA GLU A 403 33.15 -21.74 12.38
C GLU A 403 32.93 -21.87 10.89
N CYS A 404 31.70 -22.07 10.46
CA CYS A 404 31.37 -22.20 9.04
C CYS A 404 31.57 -20.88 8.26
N TYR A 405 31.38 -19.72 8.87
CA TYR A 405 31.57 -18.43 8.22
C TYR A 405 33.04 -18.11 8.00
N SER A 406 33.92 -18.49 8.93
CA SER A 406 35.37 -18.28 8.87
C SER A 406 36.08 -19.23 7.90
N GLN A 407 35.53 -20.42 7.71
CA GLN A 407 36.09 -21.41 6.78
C GLN A 407 35.57 -21.12 5.36
N ASN A 408 36.46 -20.76 4.44
CA ASN A 408 36.13 -20.56 3.01
C ASN A 408 35.63 -21.85 2.29
N GLN A 409 35.46 -22.96 3.01
CA GLN A 409 34.87 -24.19 2.53
C GLN A 409 33.35 -24.14 2.68
N LYS A 410 32.62 -24.23 1.57
CA LYS A 410 31.17 -24.11 1.45
C LYS A 410 30.38 -25.40 1.71
N PRO A 411 30.14 -25.84 2.93
CA PRO A 411 29.11 -26.88 3.14
C PRO A 411 27.74 -26.27 3.46
N LEU A 412 27.70 -25.16 4.21
CA LEU A 412 26.44 -24.45 4.51
C LEU A 412 26.40 -23.09 3.83
N SER A 413 25.30 -22.81 3.13
CA SER A 413 25.12 -21.51 2.51
C SER A 413 24.99 -20.41 3.56
N ARG A 414 25.42 -19.19 3.23
CA ARG A 414 25.23 -18.02 4.11
C ARG A 414 23.79 -17.85 4.57
N LEU A 415 22.83 -18.19 3.70
CA LEU A 415 21.41 -18.15 4.02
C LEU A 415 21.04 -19.11 5.15
N ILE A 416 21.54 -20.35 5.14
CA ILE A 416 21.28 -21.34 6.19
C ILE A 416 21.90 -20.87 7.51
N LEU A 417 23.12 -20.34 7.49
CA LEU A 417 23.80 -19.84 8.70
C LEU A 417 23.03 -18.64 9.31
N LYS A 418 22.56 -17.72 8.46
CA LYS A 418 21.70 -16.62 8.89
C LYS A 418 20.40 -17.15 9.51
N THR A 419 19.74 -18.12 8.84
CA THR A 419 18.51 -18.73 9.35
C THR A 419 18.72 -19.36 10.72
N LEU A 420 19.76 -20.17 10.91
CA LEU A 420 20.06 -20.77 12.22
C LEU A 420 20.30 -19.74 13.32
N GLN A 421 21.06 -18.66 13.00
CA GLN A 421 21.38 -17.62 13.99
C GLN A 421 20.13 -16.81 14.37
N THR A 422 19.24 -16.56 13.44
CA THR A 422 17.97 -15.85 13.73
C THR A 422 16.93 -16.77 14.38
N GLU A 423 16.90 -18.07 14.04
CA GLU A 423 16.05 -19.08 14.67
C GLU A 423 16.36 -19.29 16.14
N ILE A 424 17.67 -19.28 16.52
CA ILE A 424 18.05 -19.45 17.94
C ILE A 424 17.61 -18.25 18.79
N GLY A 425 17.50 -17.07 18.21
CA GLY A 425 16.88 -15.90 18.84
C GLY A 425 15.37 -16.05 19.01
N SER A 426 14.70 -16.85 18.17
CA SER A 426 13.27 -17.09 18.23
C SER A 426 12.90 -18.20 19.22
N SER A 427 13.14 -19.47 18.89
CA SER A 427 12.78 -20.60 19.76
C SER A 427 13.62 -21.85 19.48
N PRO A 428 13.72 -22.78 20.45
CA PRO A 428 14.31 -24.10 20.22
C PRO A 428 13.60 -24.88 19.09
N ALA A 429 12.30 -24.73 18.92
CA ALA A 429 11.52 -25.40 17.89
C ALA A 429 11.89 -24.94 16.48
N ALA A 430 12.20 -23.65 16.29
CA ALA A 430 12.67 -23.14 15.00
C ALA A 430 14.02 -23.76 14.63
N VAL A 431 14.99 -23.73 15.54
CA VAL A 431 16.30 -24.34 15.35
C VAL A 431 16.20 -25.85 15.05
N LEU A 432 15.34 -26.58 15.79
CA LEU A 432 15.11 -28.00 15.56
C LEU A 432 14.65 -28.29 14.13
N SER A 433 13.71 -27.48 13.59
CA SER A 433 13.20 -27.63 12.23
C SER A 433 14.30 -27.55 11.18
N THR A 434 15.23 -26.62 11.33
CA THR A 434 16.36 -26.47 10.39
C THR A 434 17.44 -27.51 10.64
N ALA A 435 17.74 -27.83 11.90
CA ALA A 435 18.72 -28.87 12.23
C ALA A 435 18.31 -30.25 11.69
N GLU A 436 17.03 -30.63 11.78
CA GLU A 436 16.51 -31.89 11.22
C GLU A 436 16.65 -31.98 9.69
N LYS A 437 16.47 -30.90 8.98
CA LYS A 437 16.73 -30.83 7.53
C LYS A 437 18.21 -30.97 7.22
N LEU A 438 19.07 -30.35 8.03
CA LEU A 438 20.52 -30.42 7.88
C LEU A 438 21.07 -31.82 8.15
N LEU A 439 20.46 -32.60 9.06
CA LEU A 439 20.83 -34.00 9.28
C LEU A 439 20.60 -34.90 8.07
N GLN A 440 19.75 -34.47 7.12
CA GLN A 440 19.49 -35.19 5.87
C GLN A 440 20.41 -34.74 4.74
N ALA A 441 21.15 -33.64 4.93
CA ALA A 441 22.06 -33.09 3.92
C ALA A 441 23.48 -33.72 4.05
N PRO A 442 24.25 -33.75 2.96
CA PRO A 442 25.63 -34.21 2.98
C PRO A 442 26.54 -33.20 3.69
N LEU A 443 26.74 -33.37 4.99
CA LEU A 443 27.61 -32.53 5.81
C LEU A 443 28.93 -33.21 6.14
N PRO A 444 30.04 -32.45 6.33
CA PRO A 444 31.26 -32.95 6.90
C PRO A 444 31.01 -33.60 8.27
N PRO A 445 31.80 -34.67 8.65
CA PRO A 445 31.57 -35.38 9.89
C PRO A 445 31.58 -34.51 11.16
N SER A 446 32.46 -33.50 11.22
CA SER A 446 32.52 -32.55 12.33
C SER A 446 31.25 -31.74 12.49
N GLN A 447 30.73 -31.18 11.38
CA GLN A 447 29.49 -30.41 11.37
C GLN A 447 28.27 -31.30 11.64
N LEU A 448 28.24 -32.51 11.11
CA LEU A 448 27.19 -33.48 11.38
C LEU A 448 27.05 -33.78 12.87
N ILE A 449 28.19 -33.93 13.61
CA ILE A 449 28.18 -34.13 15.06
C ILE A 449 27.58 -32.90 15.76
N GLN A 450 28.04 -31.70 15.42
CA GLN A 450 27.53 -30.45 16.00
C GLN A 450 26.01 -30.26 15.73
N VAL A 451 25.55 -30.54 14.51
CA VAL A 451 24.12 -30.47 14.18
C VAL A 451 23.30 -31.51 14.92
N LYS A 452 23.84 -32.72 15.14
CA LYS A 452 23.19 -33.73 15.99
C LYS A 452 23.04 -33.27 17.44
N ASP A 453 24.08 -32.66 18.01
CA ASP A 453 24.04 -32.13 19.38
C ASP A 453 23.05 -30.98 19.51
N ILE A 454 23.01 -30.06 18.53
CA ILE A 454 22.04 -28.99 18.44
C ILE A 454 20.62 -29.55 18.38
N ALA A 455 20.35 -30.51 17.48
CA ALA A 455 19.02 -31.11 17.33
C ALA A 455 18.58 -31.87 18.59
N ALA A 456 19.47 -32.62 19.23
CA ALA A 456 19.18 -33.34 20.46
C ALA A 456 18.82 -32.39 21.61
N LEU A 457 19.60 -31.32 21.78
CA LEU A 457 19.35 -30.33 22.82
C LEU A 457 18.05 -29.53 22.54
N ALA A 458 17.86 -29.10 21.33
CA ALA A 458 16.65 -28.35 20.93
C ALA A 458 15.36 -29.18 21.11
N ARG A 459 15.40 -30.48 20.79
CA ARG A 459 14.26 -31.40 20.98
C ARG A 459 13.91 -31.60 22.47
N GLY A 460 14.89 -31.53 23.37
CA GLY A 460 14.69 -31.65 24.82
C GLY A 460 14.07 -30.39 25.45
N LEU A 461 14.22 -29.25 24.84
CA LEU A 461 13.79 -27.96 25.38
C LEU A 461 12.28 -27.67 25.10
N ARG A 462 11.46 -27.95 26.10
CA ARG A 462 10.01 -27.67 26.06
C ARG A 462 9.63 -26.34 26.67
N GLN A 463 10.49 -25.74 27.44
CA GLN A 463 10.31 -24.46 28.14
C GLN A 463 11.37 -23.46 27.67
N SER A 464 11.02 -22.18 27.68
CA SER A 464 11.99 -21.11 27.45
C SER A 464 11.74 -19.96 28.40
N ALA A 465 12.79 -19.20 28.68
CA ALA A 465 12.68 -17.99 29.51
C ALA A 465 11.72 -16.99 28.93
N LYS A 466 11.73 -16.79 27.58
CA LYS A 466 10.79 -15.92 26.89
C LYS A 466 9.35 -16.40 26.99
N LEU A 467 9.09 -17.70 26.88
CA LEU A 467 7.74 -18.24 27.04
C LEU A 467 7.21 -18.03 28.47
N ALA A 468 8.04 -18.24 29.48
CA ALA A 468 7.67 -18.00 30.88
C ALA A 468 7.33 -16.52 31.12
N ALA A 469 8.14 -15.61 30.57
CA ALA A 469 7.89 -14.17 30.67
C ALA A 469 6.61 -13.74 29.89
N LEU A 470 6.38 -14.30 28.71
CA LEU A 470 5.16 -14.08 27.93
C LEU A 470 3.91 -14.52 28.72
N ARG A 471 3.91 -15.72 29.30
CA ARG A 471 2.80 -16.21 30.11
C ARG A 471 2.51 -15.29 31.30
N LYS A 472 3.56 -14.83 31.98
CA LYS A 472 3.43 -13.88 33.09
C LYS A 472 2.81 -12.56 32.62
N ALA A 473 3.24 -12.03 31.49
CA ALA A 473 2.70 -10.80 30.93
C ALA A 473 1.24 -10.97 30.49
N LEU A 474 0.91 -12.06 29.79
CA LEU A 474 -0.48 -12.36 29.40
C LEU A 474 -1.42 -12.48 30.60
N ALA A 475 -0.97 -13.15 31.68
CA ALA A 475 -1.74 -13.27 32.91
C ALA A 475 -2.04 -11.89 33.54
N SER A 476 -1.14 -10.91 33.43
CA SER A 476 -1.35 -9.55 33.96
C SER A 476 -2.30 -8.71 33.12
N LEU A 477 -2.51 -9.07 31.85
CA LEU A 477 -3.41 -8.34 30.94
C LEU A 477 -4.86 -8.81 31.02
N GLY A 478 -5.15 -9.88 31.77
CA GLY A 478 -6.51 -10.41 31.92
C GLY A 478 -7.08 -10.88 30.58
N SER A 479 -8.22 -10.33 30.18
CA SER A 479 -8.93 -10.69 28.94
C SER A 479 -8.68 -9.74 27.76
N GLU A 480 -7.71 -8.83 27.86
CA GLU A 480 -7.37 -7.91 26.76
C GLU A 480 -6.91 -8.69 25.52
N LYS A 481 -7.35 -8.21 24.36
CA LYS A 481 -6.94 -8.79 23.07
C LYS A 481 -5.49 -8.45 22.75
N VAL A 482 -4.75 -9.46 22.28
CA VAL A 482 -3.31 -9.36 22.04
C VAL A 482 -2.97 -9.93 20.67
N VAL A 483 -2.14 -9.21 19.90
CA VAL A 483 -1.48 -9.76 18.72
C VAL A 483 -0.07 -10.21 19.11
N LEU A 484 0.22 -11.49 18.92
CA LEU A 484 1.53 -12.09 19.20
C LEU A 484 2.22 -12.42 17.88
N PHE A 485 3.29 -11.69 17.57
CA PHE A 485 4.08 -11.89 16.35
C PHE A 485 5.27 -12.79 16.59
N THR A 486 5.52 -13.68 15.62
CA THR A 486 6.75 -14.45 15.48
C THR A 486 7.14 -14.55 14.01
N HIS A 487 8.43 -14.64 13.72
CA HIS A 487 8.93 -14.76 12.35
C HIS A 487 8.77 -16.19 11.79
N TYR A 488 8.93 -17.20 12.66
CA TYR A 488 9.04 -18.60 12.25
C TYR A 488 7.75 -19.39 12.47
N PHE A 489 7.33 -20.12 11.44
CA PHE A 489 6.17 -21.00 11.53
C PHE A 489 6.35 -22.10 12.58
N ALA A 490 7.57 -22.65 12.73
CA ALA A 490 7.85 -23.63 13.77
C ALA A 490 7.68 -23.05 15.19
N THR A 491 8.08 -21.79 15.41
CA THR A 491 7.83 -21.08 16.67
C THR A 491 6.33 -20.83 16.86
N LEU A 492 5.60 -20.47 15.79
CA LEU A 492 4.15 -20.31 15.87
C LEU A 492 3.46 -21.59 16.34
N GLN A 493 3.79 -22.72 15.74
CA GLN A 493 3.21 -24.02 16.12
C GLN A 493 3.57 -24.42 17.56
N TRP A 494 4.82 -24.17 17.97
CA TRP A 494 5.28 -24.42 19.33
C TRP A 494 4.55 -23.52 20.35
N LEU A 495 4.37 -22.24 20.06
CA LEU A 495 3.58 -21.31 20.89
C LEU A 495 2.13 -21.72 20.97
N LYS A 496 1.51 -22.12 19.85
CA LYS A 496 0.13 -22.62 19.81
C LYS A 496 -0.06 -23.80 20.76
N GLY A 497 0.86 -24.75 20.76
CA GLY A 497 0.85 -25.88 21.70
C GLY A 497 1.12 -25.48 23.15
N SER A 498 1.93 -24.45 23.36
CA SER A 498 2.32 -23.97 24.70
C SER A 498 1.33 -23.02 25.34
N LEU A 499 0.43 -22.41 24.58
CA LEU A 499 -0.59 -21.44 25.03
C LEU A 499 -2.01 -21.96 24.85
N ASN A 500 -2.19 -23.29 24.87
CA ASN A 500 -3.49 -23.94 24.66
C ASN A 500 -4.54 -23.64 25.73
N ASP A 501 -4.15 -23.06 26.84
CA ASP A 501 -4.98 -22.56 27.93
C ASP A 501 -5.62 -21.18 27.63
N TYR A 502 -5.22 -20.52 26.53
CA TYR A 502 -5.79 -19.26 26.08
C TYR A 502 -6.66 -19.45 24.83
N PRO A 503 -7.79 -18.72 24.70
CA PRO A 503 -8.52 -18.64 23.44
C PRO A 503 -7.64 -17.98 22.38
N LEU A 504 -7.08 -18.77 21.47
CA LEU A 504 -6.17 -18.28 20.45
C LEU A 504 -6.57 -18.71 19.03
N VAL A 505 -6.14 -17.91 18.07
CA VAL A 505 -6.28 -18.14 16.64
C VAL A 505 -4.92 -17.92 15.99
N ASP A 506 -4.52 -18.82 15.11
CA ASP A 506 -3.29 -18.70 14.34
C ASP A 506 -3.56 -18.01 12.97
N TYR A 507 -2.56 -17.21 12.55
CA TYR A 507 -2.63 -16.42 11.34
C TYR A 507 -1.28 -16.42 10.61
N HIS A 508 -1.21 -17.08 9.45
CA HIS A 508 0.06 -17.27 8.74
C HIS A 508 -0.13 -17.33 7.21
N GLY A 509 0.97 -17.24 6.47
CA GLY A 509 0.95 -17.19 5.02
C GLY A 509 0.37 -18.44 4.32
N GLY A 510 0.36 -19.58 4.98
CA GLY A 510 -0.21 -20.83 4.46
C GLY A 510 -1.75 -20.91 4.46
N LEU A 511 -2.43 -19.97 5.12
CA LEU A 511 -3.89 -19.92 5.12
C LEU A 511 -4.42 -19.33 3.81
N SER A 512 -5.51 -19.89 3.32
CA SER A 512 -6.30 -19.30 2.22
C SER A 512 -6.89 -17.94 2.61
N ALA A 513 -7.32 -17.15 1.62
CA ALA A 513 -7.94 -15.85 1.88
C ALA A 513 -9.16 -15.96 2.81
N ARG A 514 -10.01 -16.98 2.61
CA ARG A 514 -11.18 -17.24 3.43
C ARG A 514 -10.81 -17.60 4.87
N GLU A 515 -9.84 -18.50 5.07
CA GLU A 515 -9.38 -18.86 6.42
C GLU A 515 -8.76 -17.67 7.16
N LYS A 516 -8.09 -16.78 6.42
CA LYS A 516 -7.58 -15.52 6.97
C LYS A 516 -8.70 -14.61 7.45
N ASP A 517 -9.79 -14.47 6.68
CA ASP A 517 -10.94 -13.67 7.08
C ASP A 517 -11.65 -14.28 8.30
N GLU A 518 -11.87 -15.58 8.31
CA GLU A 518 -12.44 -16.30 9.46
C GLU A 518 -11.57 -16.18 10.71
N ALA A 519 -10.24 -16.20 10.57
CA ALA A 519 -9.31 -16.03 11.69
C ALA A 519 -9.40 -14.63 12.32
N ILE A 520 -9.47 -13.57 11.49
CA ILE A 520 -9.63 -12.20 11.97
C ILE A 520 -10.99 -12.02 12.66
N GLU A 521 -12.06 -12.57 12.08
CA GLU A 521 -13.40 -12.50 12.66
C GLU A 521 -13.45 -13.19 14.03
N ARG A 522 -12.88 -14.40 14.14
CA ARG A 522 -12.77 -15.10 15.44
C ARG A 522 -11.92 -14.32 16.44
N PHE A 523 -10.84 -13.68 15.99
CA PHE A 523 -10.04 -12.81 16.85
C PHE A 523 -10.85 -11.59 17.31
N HIS A 524 -11.70 -11.05 16.44
CA HIS A 524 -12.56 -9.93 16.82
C HIS A 524 -13.64 -10.34 17.83
N GLN A 525 -14.23 -11.54 17.69
CA GLN A 525 -15.33 -12.00 18.54
C GLN A 525 -14.82 -12.69 19.81
N ASP A 526 -14.19 -13.85 19.69
CA ASP A 526 -14.02 -14.83 20.77
C ASP A 526 -12.58 -15.04 21.24
N ALA A 527 -11.60 -14.93 20.32
CA ALA A 527 -10.22 -15.22 20.67
C ALA A 527 -9.55 -14.04 21.38
N GLN A 528 -8.72 -14.35 22.35
CA GLN A 528 -7.90 -13.39 23.08
C GLN A 528 -6.59 -13.10 22.34
N ILE A 529 -5.97 -14.14 21.77
CA ILE A 529 -4.65 -14.05 21.14
C ILE A 529 -4.77 -14.31 19.64
N LEU A 530 -4.28 -13.37 18.83
CA LEU A 530 -3.96 -13.60 17.42
C LEU A 530 -2.48 -13.92 17.31
N LEU A 531 -2.14 -15.19 17.08
CA LEU A 531 -0.76 -15.63 16.90
C LEU A 531 -0.40 -15.57 15.42
N SER A 532 0.45 -14.61 15.03
CA SER A 532 0.71 -14.27 13.63
C SER A 532 2.16 -14.40 13.21
N THR A 533 2.39 -14.87 11.97
CA THR A 533 3.69 -14.67 11.29
C THR A 533 3.68 -13.36 10.50
N ASP A 534 4.89 -12.85 10.16
CA ASP A 534 5.05 -11.64 9.37
C ASP A 534 4.25 -11.71 8.04
N SER A 535 4.38 -12.81 7.31
CA SER A 535 3.70 -13.05 6.03
C SER A 535 2.18 -13.22 6.17
N GLY A 536 1.70 -13.63 7.34
CA GLY A 536 0.27 -13.71 7.64
C GLY A 536 -0.35 -12.33 7.82
N GLY A 537 0.36 -11.44 8.52
CA GLY A 537 -0.15 -10.12 8.94
C GLY A 537 -0.25 -9.06 7.84
N GLU A 538 0.20 -9.31 6.61
CA GLU A 538 0.16 -8.32 5.55
C GLU A 538 -1.27 -7.98 5.08
N GLY A 539 -1.55 -6.69 4.97
CA GLY A 539 -2.78 -6.16 4.36
C GLY A 539 -4.02 -6.03 5.26
N ARG A 540 -4.06 -6.60 6.47
CA ARG A 540 -5.26 -6.58 7.33
C ARG A 540 -5.23 -5.48 8.38
N ASN A 541 -6.43 -4.97 8.70
CA ASN A 541 -6.63 -3.95 9.71
C ASN A 541 -6.89 -4.61 11.09
N LEU A 542 -6.01 -4.34 12.04
CA LEU A 542 -6.10 -4.84 13.42
C LEU A 542 -6.32 -3.71 14.45
N GLN A 543 -6.88 -2.57 14.04
CA GLN A 543 -7.05 -1.38 14.88
C GLN A 543 -7.96 -1.58 16.09
N PHE A 544 -8.80 -2.62 16.09
CA PHE A 544 -9.61 -2.99 17.28
C PHE A 544 -8.74 -3.57 18.40
N CYS A 545 -7.49 -3.96 18.13
CA CYS A 545 -6.50 -4.39 19.11
C CYS A 545 -5.46 -3.28 19.30
N HIS A 546 -4.95 -3.11 20.52
CA HIS A 546 -3.95 -2.08 20.85
C HIS A 546 -2.75 -2.63 21.60
N ILE A 547 -2.67 -3.94 21.80
CA ILE A 547 -1.55 -4.61 22.47
C ILE A 547 -0.89 -5.58 21.51
N MET A 548 0.42 -5.47 21.36
CA MET A 548 1.21 -6.41 20.58
C MET A 548 2.42 -6.91 21.33
N PHE A 549 2.75 -8.18 21.10
CA PHE A 549 4.00 -8.79 21.52
C PHE A 549 4.80 -9.21 20.31
N ASN A 550 6.09 -8.88 20.31
CA ASN A 550 7.08 -9.46 19.43
C ASN A 550 7.79 -10.57 20.22
N PHE A 551 7.48 -11.83 19.94
CA PHE A 551 8.14 -12.98 20.58
C PHE A 551 9.59 -13.11 20.13
N ASP A 552 9.84 -12.82 18.86
CA ASP A 552 11.15 -12.65 18.25
C ASP A 552 11.21 -11.34 17.46
N LEU A 553 12.41 -10.83 17.30
CA LEU A 553 12.67 -9.58 16.62
C LEU A 553 13.37 -9.85 15.29
N PRO A 554 12.77 -9.45 14.17
CA PRO A 554 13.49 -9.45 12.91
C PRO A 554 14.69 -8.49 12.98
N TRP A 555 15.80 -8.88 12.38
CA TRP A 555 16.99 -8.03 12.33
C TRP A 555 16.80 -6.81 11.42
N ASN A 556 15.82 -6.87 10.53
CA ASN A 556 15.40 -5.72 9.74
C ASN A 556 14.33 -4.91 10.52
N PRO A 557 14.66 -3.70 10.98
CA PRO A 557 13.75 -2.90 11.79
C PRO A 557 12.51 -2.43 11.02
N MET A 558 12.55 -2.40 9.68
CA MET A 558 11.38 -2.11 8.86
C MET A 558 10.25 -3.11 9.06
N ARG A 559 10.58 -4.38 9.33
CA ARG A 559 9.56 -5.40 9.65
C ARG A 559 8.88 -5.13 10.99
N ILE A 560 9.64 -4.63 11.97
CA ILE A 560 9.07 -4.23 13.27
C ILE A 560 8.10 -3.06 13.06
N GLU A 561 8.50 -2.08 12.28
CA GLU A 561 7.65 -0.94 11.94
C GLU A 561 6.38 -1.38 11.19
N GLN A 562 6.50 -2.30 10.24
CA GLN A 562 5.36 -2.89 9.54
C GLN A 562 4.40 -3.62 10.50
N ARG A 563 4.91 -4.37 11.50
CA ARG A 563 4.09 -4.97 12.55
C ARG A 563 3.34 -3.89 13.35
N ILE A 564 4.04 -2.86 13.82
CA ILE A 564 3.45 -1.73 14.56
C ILE A 564 2.36 -1.03 13.72
N GLY A 565 2.64 -0.82 12.45
CA GLY A 565 1.71 -0.20 11.51
C GLY A 565 0.41 -0.98 11.29
N ARG A 566 0.27 -2.23 11.77
CA ARG A 566 -0.99 -2.98 11.74
C ARG A 566 -1.99 -2.49 12.79
N LEU A 567 -1.50 -2.03 13.93
CA LEU A 567 -2.30 -1.56 15.06
C LEU A 567 -2.35 -0.02 15.11
N SER A 568 -1.21 0.63 14.85
CA SER A 568 -1.06 2.09 14.95
C SER A 568 -1.32 2.76 13.60
N ARG A 569 -2.60 2.97 13.28
CA ARG A 569 -3.09 3.65 12.07
C ARG A 569 -4.09 4.74 12.43
N ILE A 570 -4.42 5.60 11.46
CA ILE A 570 -5.54 6.55 11.60
C ILE A 570 -6.82 5.77 11.93
N GLY A 571 -7.50 6.19 13.00
CA GLY A 571 -8.71 5.52 13.51
C GLY A 571 -8.47 4.63 14.73
N GLN A 572 -7.22 4.41 15.15
CA GLN A 572 -6.92 3.80 16.44
C GLN A 572 -7.33 4.74 17.59
N GLN A 573 -8.12 4.24 18.53
CA GLN A 573 -8.66 5.05 19.62
C GLN A 573 -7.90 4.90 20.94
N LYS A 574 -7.09 3.85 21.08
CA LYS A 574 -6.33 3.55 22.29
C LYS A 574 -4.83 3.64 22.03
N ASP A 575 -4.05 4.04 23.02
CA ASP A 575 -2.59 3.97 22.97
C ASP A 575 -2.12 2.54 22.65
N VAL A 576 -1.13 2.41 21.78
CA VAL A 576 -0.63 1.11 21.33
C VAL A 576 0.53 0.68 22.21
N TYR A 577 0.38 -0.46 22.88
CA TYR A 577 1.41 -1.06 23.73
C TYR A 577 2.17 -2.14 22.96
N ILE A 578 3.49 -2.02 22.94
CA ILE A 578 4.40 -2.87 22.17
C ILE A 578 5.37 -3.55 23.15
N PHE A 579 5.25 -4.84 23.31
CA PHE A 579 6.13 -5.63 24.17
C PHE A 579 7.10 -6.44 23.32
N ASN A 580 8.40 -6.19 23.50
CA ASN A 580 9.47 -6.88 22.78
C ASN A 580 10.17 -7.84 23.72
N LEU A 581 10.12 -9.14 23.42
CA LEU A 581 10.84 -10.15 24.21
C LEU A 581 12.24 -10.37 23.66
N SER A 582 13.24 -10.30 24.51
CA SER A 582 14.61 -10.65 24.17
C SER A 582 15.28 -11.43 25.29
N ASN A 583 16.23 -12.29 24.94
CA ASN A 583 17.14 -12.91 25.88
C ASN A 583 18.39 -12.07 26.02
N ARG A 584 18.82 -11.78 27.24
CA ARG A 584 20.01 -10.98 27.50
C ARG A 584 21.25 -11.58 26.86
N GLY A 585 22.08 -10.72 26.30
CA GLY A 585 23.35 -11.10 25.69
C GLY A 585 23.27 -11.77 24.33
N THR A 586 22.08 -11.84 23.73
CA THR A 586 21.89 -12.29 22.34
C THR A 586 22.08 -11.15 21.33
N VAL A 587 22.20 -11.51 20.06
CA VAL A 587 22.23 -10.53 18.94
C VAL A 587 20.97 -9.68 18.92
N GLU A 588 19.81 -10.29 19.13
CA GLU A 588 18.50 -9.61 19.18
C GLU A 588 18.44 -8.57 20.31
N ASP A 589 18.99 -8.89 21.48
CA ASP A 589 19.06 -7.97 22.62
C ASP A 589 19.89 -6.72 22.30
N GLN A 590 21.00 -6.92 21.61
CA GLN A 590 21.88 -5.80 21.19
C GLN A 590 21.23 -4.96 20.08
N ILE A 591 20.62 -5.59 19.09
CA ILE A 591 19.86 -4.89 18.05
C ILE A 591 18.75 -4.07 18.69
N LEU A 592 17.97 -4.67 19.59
CA LEU A 592 16.88 -3.99 20.28
C LEU A 592 17.37 -2.78 21.09
N ALA A 593 18.50 -2.92 21.78
CA ALA A 593 19.11 -1.80 22.52
C ALA A 593 19.54 -0.65 21.59
N ILE A 594 20.02 -0.95 20.39
CA ILE A 594 20.36 0.07 19.39
C ILE A 594 19.09 0.74 18.86
N LEU A 595 18.09 -0.05 18.48
CA LEU A 595 16.83 0.46 17.92
C LEU A 595 16.06 1.33 18.93
N ASP A 596 16.04 0.92 20.19
CA ASP A 596 15.36 1.64 21.27
C ASP A 596 16.14 2.91 21.68
N ARG A 597 17.42 2.75 22.08
CA ARG A 597 18.19 3.82 22.70
C ARG A 597 18.82 4.81 21.71
N LYS A 598 19.18 4.36 20.50
CA LYS A 598 19.92 5.16 19.53
C LYS A 598 18.99 5.78 18.49
N ILE A 599 17.97 5.06 18.06
CA ILE A 599 17.04 5.50 17.03
C ILE A 599 15.71 5.97 17.64
N ASN A 600 15.35 5.53 18.86
CA ASN A 600 14.01 5.67 19.45
C ASN A 600 12.93 5.14 18.47
N LEU A 601 13.19 3.97 17.88
CA LEU A 601 12.34 3.38 16.84
C LEU A 601 10.86 3.43 17.18
N PHE A 602 10.53 3.17 18.43
CA PHE A 602 9.14 3.04 18.87
C PHE A 602 8.42 4.39 19.03
N GLU A 603 9.16 5.50 19.07
CA GLU A 603 8.63 6.87 19.05
C GLU A 603 8.50 7.42 17.64
N LEU A 604 9.22 6.83 16.65
CA LEU A 604 9.17 7.28 15.27
C LEU A 604 7.77 7.09 14.67
N VAL A 605 7.41 7.98 13.80
CA VAL A 605 6.24 7.84 12.95
C VAL A 605 6.51 6.76 11.90
N VAL A 606 5.48 6.00 11.51
CA VAL A 606 5.61 4.99 10.44
C VAL A 606 6.21 5.63 9.18
N GLY A 607 7.31 5.05 8.67
CA GLY A 607 8.04 5.53 7.50
C GLY A 607 9.22 6.46 7.79
N GLU A 608 9.36 7.02 9.00
CA GLU A 608 10.56 7.81 9.36
C GLU A 608 11.81 6.93 9.42
N LEU A 609 11.64 5.70 9.83
CA LEU A 609 12.74 4.74 9.92
C LEU A 609 13.39 4.46 8.55
N ASP A 610 12.60 4.30 7.49
CA ASP A 610 13.10 4.09 6.14
C ASP A 610 14.00 5.26 5.68
N LEU A 611 13.60 6.46 6.05
CA LEU A 611 14.35 7.68 5.75
C LEU A 611 15.68 7.77 6.51
N ILE A 612 15.71 7.27 7.74
CA ILE A 612 16.92 7.21 8.56
C ILE A 612 17.86 6.13 8.00
N LEU A 613 17.33 4.94 7.72
CA LEU A 613 18.12 3.82 7.20
C LEU A 613 18.66 4.09 5.79
N GLY A 614 17.89 4.75 4.93
CA GLY A 614 18.34 5.14 3.59
C GLY A 614 19.59 6.04 3.57
N ARG A 615 19.92 6.68 4.70
CA ARG A 615 21.14 7.47 4.86
C ARG A 615 22.39 6.66 5.19
N LEU A 616 22.22 5.40 5.61
CA LEU A 616 23.35 4.51 5.92
C LEU A 616 24.02 3.92 4.67
N GLY A 617 23.46 4.17 3.47
CA GLY A 617 23.99 3.71 2.18
C GLY A 617 23.06 2.66 1.53
N GLU A 618 22.75 2.88 0.27
CA GLU A 618 21.75 2.10 -0.50
C GLU A 618 22.16 0.65 -0.83
N GLU A 619 23.38 0.22 -0.55
CA GLU A 619 23.93 -1.01 -1.15
C GLU A 619 24.00 -2.23 -0.23
N LYS A 620 23.80 -2.10 1.09
CA LYS A 620 23.90 -3.25 1.98
C LYS A 620 22.60 -3.50 2.74
N ASP A 621 22.06 -4.71 2.61
CA ASP A 621 21.01 -5.21 3.47
C ASP A 621 21.53 -5.24 4.93
N LEU A 622 20.84 -4.53 5.84
CA LEU A 622 21.19 -4.45 7.25
C LEU A 622 21.32 -5.84 7.90
N GLU A 623 20.45 -6.77 7.50
CA GLU A 623 20.51 -8.17 7.97
C GLU A 623 21.79 -8.87 7.51
N GLU A 624 22.26 -8.61 6.28
CA GLU A 624 23.54 -9.16 5.80
C GLU A 624 24.72 -8.55 6.54
N THR A 625 24.68 -7.25 6.82
CA THR A 625 25.71 -6.55 7.61
C THR A 625 25.81 -7.13 9.04
N ILE A 626 24.67 -7.31 9.70
CA ILE A 626 24.63 -7.92 11.04
C ILE A 626 25.16 -9.37 10.98
N MET A 627 24.74 -10.14 9.98
CA MET A 627 25.21 -11.51 9.81
C MET A 627 26.74 -11.59 9.58
N GLU A 628 27.28 -10.65 8.81
CA GLU A 628 28.73 -10.54 8.62
C GLU A 628 29.44 -10.24 9.94
N MET A 629 28.91 -9.32 10.76
CA MET A 629 29.44 -9.01 12.08
C MET A 629 29.43 -10.24 13.00
N VAL A 630 28.32 -10.97 13.05
CA VAL A 630 28.19 -12.20 13.87
C VAL A 630 29.15 -13.27 13.40
N GLY A 631 29.21 -13.54 12.09
CA GLY A 631 29.98 -14.63 11.51
C GLY A 631 31.50 -14.40 11.53
N THR A 632 31.96 -13.15 11.47
CA THR A 632 33.39 -12.80 11.43
C THR A 632 33.98 -12.44 12.81
N SER A 633 33.14 -12.20 13.83
CA SER A 633 33.61 -11.86 15.17
C SER A 633 34.19 -13.08 15.91
N ARG A 634 35.35 -12.92 16.51
CA ARG A 634 36.05 -13.97 17.27
C ARG A 634 35.47 -14.17 18.64
N SER A 635 34.80 -13.17 19.20
CA SER A 635 34.21 -13.22 20.54
C SER A 635 32.89 -12.44 20.59
N ASP A 636 32.09 -12.67 21.63
CA ASP A 636 30.87 -11.91 21.86
C ASP A 636 31.16 -10.43 22.17
N THR A 637 32.35 -10.16 22.77
CA THR A 637 32.78 -8.77 23.03
C THR A 637 33.07 -8.04 21.75
N GLU A 638 33.82 -8.63 20.82
CA GLU A 638 34.10 -8.04 19.50
C GLU A 638 32.81 -7.80 18.69
N MET A 639 31.89 -8.76 18.72
CA MET A 639 30.59 -8.63 18.07
C MET A 639 29.81 -7.44 18.65
N LYS A 640 29.78 -7.30 19.97
CA LYS A 640 29.11 -6.19 20.64
C LYS A 640 29.73 -4.84 20.25
N GLU A 641 31.05 -4.72 20.22
CA GLU A 641 31.74 -3.49 19.81
C GLU A 641 31.39 -3.07 18.38
N ARG A 642 31.31 -4.02 17.45
CA ARG A 642 30.93 -3.77 16.06
C ARG A 642 29.46 -3.35 15.93
N LEU A 643 28.57 -3.98 16.68
CA LEU A 643 27.16 -3.58 16.72
C LEU A 643 27.00 -2.19 17.36
N ASP A 644 27.74 -1.86 18.42
CA ASP A 644 27.74 -0.53 19.03
C ASP A 644 28.23 0.55 18.04
N GLN A 645 29.24 0.27 17.22
CA GLN A 645 29.70 1.16 16.14
C GLN A 645 28.60 1.39 15.09
N MET A 646 27.91 0.32 14.66
CA MET A 646 26.75 0.46 13.79
C MET A 646 25.66 1.33 14.42
N GLY A 647 25.43 1.16 15.73
CA GLY A 647 24.49 2.00 16.48
C GLY A 647 24.86 3.49 16.48
N ILE A 648 26.16 3.83 16.51
CA ILE A 648 26.63 5.21 16.39
C ILE A 648 26.31 5.77 15.01
N GLN A 649 26.60 5.02 13.94
CA GLN A 649 26.26 5.43 12.57
C GLN A 649 24.76 5.66 12.40
N MET A 650 23.92 4.80 12.96
CA MET A 650 22.47 4.97 12.95
C MET A 650 22.03 6.22 13.72
N GLN A 651 22.67 6.54 14.84
CA GLN A 651 22.39 7.75 15.60
C GLN A 651 22.77 9.00 14.80
N GLU A 652 23.92 9.02 14.13
CA GLU A 652 24.34 10.12 13.26
C GLU A 652 23.35 10.30 12.09
N ALA A 653 22.90 9.22 11.48
CA ALA A 653 21.90 9.27 10.43
C ALA A 653 20.56 9.84 10.93
N ARG A 654 20.14 9.51 12.15
CA ARG A 654 18.98 10.11 12.80
C ARG A 654 19.16 11.61 13.05
N GLU A 655 20.29 12.04 13.60
CA GLU A 655 20.56 13.46 13.86
C GLU A 655 20.53 14.29 12.55
N GLN A 656 21.04 13.71 11.46
CA GLN A 656 20.94 14.33 10.14
C GLN A 656 19.47 14.38 9.66
N TYR A 657 18.70 13.33 9.88
CA TYR A 657 17.28 13.34 9.58
C TYR A 657 16.52 14.43 10.34
N GLU A 658 16.76 14.59 11.64
CA GLU A 658 16.13 15.64 12.47
C GLU A 658 16.47 17.06 12.00
N LYS A 659 17.71 17.29 11.54
CA LYS A 659 18.10 18.57 10.94
C LYS A 659 17.30 18.87 9.68
N VAL A 660 17.13 17.87 8.81
CA VAL A 660 16.35 18.01 7.58
C VAL A 660 14.86 18.19 7.89
N LYS A 661 14.33 17.47 8.86
CA LYS A 661 12.95 17.62 9.30
C LYS A 661 12.69 19.05 9.80
N SER A 662 13.63 19.64 10.55
CA SER A 662 13.53 21.03 10.98
C SER A 662 13.58 22.02 9.82
N LEU A 663 14.36 21.73 8.77
CA LEU A 663 14.38 22.53 7.55
C LEU A 663 13.05 22.44 6.80
N ASP A 664 12.55 21.21 6.62
CA ASP A 664 11.24 20.96 6.04
C ASP A 664 10.14 21.71 6.81
N ASP A 665 10.28 21.79 8.14
CA ASP A 665 9.36 22.51 8.99
C ASP A 665 9.44 24.03 8.79
N THR A 666 10.63 24.56 8.53
CA THR A 666 10.85 25.98 8.24
C THR A 666 10.33 26.35 6.85
N LEU A 667 10.56 25.51 5.84
CA LEU A 667 10.17 25.79 4.46
C LEU A 667 8.68 25.55 4.20
N PHE A 668 8.08 24.56 4.86
CA PHE A 668 6.75 24.07 4.50
C PHE A 668 5.76 24.10 5.68
N GLY A 669 6.18 24.61 6.83
CA GLY A 669 5.37 24.65 8.05
C GLY A 669 4.04 25.37 7.93
N GLU A 670 3.97 26.34 7.02
CA GLU A 670 2.79 27.17 6.76
C GLU A 670 2.10 26.85 5.43
N VAL A 671 2.59 25.87 4.64
CA VAL A 671 1.96 25.44 3.39
C VAL A 671 0.80 24.50 3.71
N THR A 672 -0.19 24.97 4.43
CA THR A 672 -1.48 24.32 4.55
C THR A 672 -2.25 24.63 3.27
N GLY A 673 -2.79 23.61 2.60
CA GLY A 673 -3.76 23.82 1.52
C GLY A 673 -4.95 24.61 2.08
N GLY A 674 -4.92 25.94 1.89
CA GLY A 674 -5.96 26.87 2.28
C GLY A 674 -7.24 26.68 1.49
#